data_2a2ff47cd623665d662624b82eed5468
#
_entry.id   2a2ff47cd623665d662624b82eed5468
#
_cell.length_a   1.000
_cell.length_b   1.000
_cell.length_c   1.000
_cell.angle_alpha   90.00
_cell.angle_beta   90.00
_cell.angle_gamma   90.00
#
_symmetry.space_group_name_H-M   'P 1'
#
loop_
_entity.id
_entity.type
_entity.pdbx_description
1 polymer ?
#
loop_
_entity_poly.entity_id
_entity_poly.type
_entity_poly.pdbx_seq_one_letter_code
_entity_poly.pdbx_strand_id
1 'polypeptide(L)'
;MSPSAAEIRSAYDKAKQLLLDQCVSINGQSAHWYGELSTSALSTATAMMALLQVVKAGRSARDFEINADFEQLIGGGARWLVEHQNQDGGWGDTTKSMSNISTTMLCHAVLSMVSGQWSVAGAEDAVSCAKNYIDKLGGVEAVRRRYGKDKTFSVPILTHCALAGLVDWREVSSLPFELACLPARFYAAVKLPVVSYALPALIAIGQVKHHFAPSWNPLVRWLRNRAINKSLQVLERIQPPNGGFLEAAPLTSFVTMSLVAKGLVDHVVVRRGVRFLCESVRPDGSWPIDTNLATWVTTLAINALKDDVPESLRPDLMKWLLGQQYRDVHPFTNAAPGGWAWTDLPGGVPDADDTPGAMLALYHLVQWDVPYPEDEEARERHCRKFHQNSPPVCAANDGALKWLIDLQNVDGGWPTFCRGWGTLPFDRSSPDITAHVLRAIAIRWWDCFYPESLPLNTPPHHRRAFKKSLVYTACAAAIDGFGFLAKTQRRDGSWLPLWFGNQHAQDDENPTYGTSRVLMAYRDCRRLETNEAQRGASFLASIQNPDGGWGGAAGIAPSVEETALAAEVLLDFEQYRSQAFGGIGWLINRLYDGSLTEPSPLGFYFAKLWYFERLYPLVFAVSALRRSVEVSGPEEMPS
;
A
#
# COMPACT_ATOMS: atom_id res chain seq x y z
N MET A 1 -19.08 -3.43 29.63
CA MET A 1 -18.57 -4.59 30.42
C MET A 1 -17.46 -5.22 29.60
N SER A 2 -16.38 -5.63 30.25
CA SER A 2 -15.33 -6.40 29.56
C SER A 2 -15.88 -7.77 29.18
N PRO A 3 -15.59 -8.29 27.97
CA PRO A 3 -16.05 -9.62 27.55
C PRO A 3 -15.36 -10.71 28.40
N SER A 4 -16.05 -11.82 28.60
CA SER A 4 -15.50 -13.00 29.28
C SER A 4 -14.50 -13.73 28.36
N ALA A 5 -13.64 -14.56 28.94
CA ALA A 5 -12.67 -15.37 28.17
C ALA A 5 -13.38 -16.31 27.18
N ALA A 6 -14.53 -16.89 27.55
CA ALA A 6 -15.36 -17.72 26.67
C ALA A 6 -15.93 -16.95 25.48
N GLU A 7 -16.44 -15.74 25.70
CA GLU A 7 -16.94 -14.87 24.62
C GLU A 7 -15.81 -14.49 23.65
N ILE A 8 -14.62 -14.13 24.17
CA ILE A 8 -13.45 -13.80 23.37
C ILE A 8 -13.03 -15.01 22.52
N ARG A 9 -12.93 -16.21 23.12
CA ARG A 9 -12.56 -17.44 22.40
C ARG A 9 -13.57 -17.74 21.28
N SER A 10 -14.88 -17.71 21.59
CA SER A 10 -15.94 -17.94 20.61
C SER A 10 -15.88 -16.94 19.46
N ALA A 11 -15.66 -15.64 19.76
CA ALA A 11 -15.54 -14.61 18.75
C ALA A 11 -14.29 -14.80 17.88
N TYR A 12 -13.15 -15.16 18.50
CA TYR A 12 -11.93 -15.47 17.77
C TYR A 12 -12.15 -16.63 16.80
N ASP A 13 -12.70 -17.77 17.28
CA ASP A 13 -12.90 -18.95 16.44
C ASP A 13 -13.83 -18.66 15.27
N LYS A 14 -14.88 -17.85 15.47
CA LYS A 14 -15.79 -17.40 14.40
C LYS A 14 -15.06 -16.50 13.40
N ALA A 15 -14.33 -15.49 13.86
CA ALA A 15 -13.60 -14.56 12.99
C ALA A 15 -12.47 -15.28 12.22
N LYS A 16 -11.74 -16.18 12.88
CA LYS A 16 -10.74 -17.07 12.28
C LYS A 16 -11.32 -17.87 11.12
N GLN A 17 -12.48 -18.52 11.35
CA GLN A 17 -13.13 -19.31 10.31
C GLN A 17 -13.54 -18.43 9.11
N LEU A 18 -14.12 -17.25 9.36
CA LEU A 18 -14.45 -16.29 8.30
C LEU A 18 -13.22 -15.91 7.47
N LEU A 19 -12.05 -15.74 8.10
CA LEU A 19 -10.79 -15.43 7.40
C LEU A 19 -10.28 -16.64 6.60
N LEU A 20 -10.33 -17.84 7.17
CA LEU A 20 -9.92 -19.07 6.47
C LEU A 20 -10.82 -19.38 5.26
N ASP A 21 -12.10 -19.10 5.34
CA ASP A 21 -13.06 -19.27 4.24
C ASP A 21 -12.78 -18.33 3.04
N GLN A 22 -12.02 -17.24 3.25
CA GLN A 22 -11.56 -16.34 2.18
C GLN A 22 -10.26 -16.81 1.51
N CYS A 23 -9.60 -17.86 2.03
CA CYS A 23 -8.43 -18.43 1.39
C CYS A 23 -8.85 -19.15 0.11
N VAL A 24 -8.24 -18.76 -1.01
CA VAL A 24 -8.52 -19.37 -2.32
C VAL A 24 -7.47 -20.41 -2.66
N SER A 25 -7.91 -21.54 -3.23
CA SER A 25 -7.03 -22.56 -3.80
C SER A 25 -7.22 -22.58 -5.32
N ILE A 26 -6.15 -22.31 -6.05
CA ILE A 26 -6.19 -22.35 -7.51
C ILE A 26 -5.83 -23.76 -7.96
N ASN A 27 -6.82 -24.50 -8.49
CA ASN A 27 -6.65 -25.87 -9.01
C ASN A 27 -6.04 -26.88 -8.01
N GLY A 28 -6.22 -26.65 -6.71
CA GLY A 28 -5.70 -27.53 -5.65
C GLY A 28 -4.17 -27.50 -5.48
N GLN A 29 -3.48 -26.49 -6.04
CA GLN A 29 -2.00 -26.45 -6.03
C GLN A 29 -1.38 -25.21 -5.36
N SER A 30 -2.15 -24.18 -5.04
CA SER A 30 -1.64 -23.01 -4.31
C SER A 30 -2.73 -22.40 -3.46
N ALA A 31 -2.43 -22.10 -2.20
CA ALA A 31 -3.31 -21.39 -1.29
C ALA A 31 -2.80 -19.96 -1.09
N HIS A 32 -3.70 -18.97 -1.10
CA HIS A 32 -3.41 -17.57 -0.77
C HIS A 32 -4.71 -16.81 -0.53
N TRP A 33 -4.62 -15.58 -0.01
CA TRP A 33 -5.73 -14.64 0.06
C TRP A 33 -5.63 -13.64 -1.07
N TYR A 34 -6.65 -13.57 -1.89
CA TYR A 34 -6.67 -12.66 -3.04
C TYR A 34 -7.10 -11.25 -2.63
N GLY A 35 -8.06 -11.16 -1.69
CA GLY A 35 -8.66 -9.89 -1.29
C GLY A 35 -9.50 -9.24 -2.37
N GLU A 36 -9.89 -7.98 -2.13
CA GLU A 36 -10.58 -7.15 -3.13
C GLU A 36 -10.42 -5.66 -2.77
N LEU A 37 -9.76 -4.92 -3.63
CA LEU A 37 -9.69 -3.47 -3.52
C LEU A 37 -11.02 -2.81 -3.88
N SER A 38 -11.29 -1.66 -3.29
CA SER A 38 -12.48 -0.86 -3.58
C SER A 38 -12.59 -0.48 -5.06
N THR A 39 -13.82 -0.39 -5.55
CA THR A 39 -14.11 0.36 -6.77
C THR A 39 -13.73 1.84 -6.57
N SER A 40 -13.34 2.51 -7.65
CA SER A 40 -12.83 3.88 -7.57
C SER A 40 -13.44 4.76 -8.64
N ALA A 41 -14.07 5.87 -8.24
CA ALA A 41 -14.58 6.86 -9.18
C ALA A 41 -13.44 7.52 -9.98
N LEU A 42 -12.28 7.74 -9.34
CA LEU A 42 -11.07 8.23 -10.00
C LEU A 42 -10.59 7.26 -11.09
N SER A 43 -10.50 5.96 -10.77
CA SER A 43 -10.05 4.95 -11.71
C SER A 43 -11.03 4.77 -12.85
N THR A 44 -12.32 4.74 -12.55
CA THR A 44 -13.39 4.63 -13.55
C THR A 44 -13.34 5.81 -14.52
N ALA A 45 -13.26 7.04 -14.00
CA ALA A 45 -13.16 8.24 -14.86
C ALA A 45 -11.91 8.24 -15.75
N THR A 46 -10.75 7.83 -15.20
CA THR A 46 -9.50 7.81 -15.98
C THR A 46 -9.48 6.70 -17.03
N ALA A 47 -10.01 5.52 -16.72
CA ALA A 47 -10.12 4.41 -17.67
C ALA A 47 -11.07 4.75 -18.82
N MET A 48 -12.24 5.30 -18.50
CA MET A 48 -13.17 5.81 -19.51
C MET A 48 -12.51 6.86 -20.41
N MET A 49 -11.76 7.83 -19.86
CA MET A 49 -11.06 8.83 -20.65
C MET A 49 -10.06 8.20 -21.62
N ALA A 50 -9.30 7.19 -21.16
CA ALA A 50 -8.35 6.49 -22.01
C ALA A 50 -9.06 5.79 -23.19
N LEU A 51 -10.15 5.07 -22.94
CA LEU A 51 -10.96 4.43 -23.98
C LEU A 51 -11.63 5.44 -24.91
N LEU A 52 -12.14 6.57 -24.37
CA LEU A 52 -12.69 7.67 -25.18
C LEU A 52 -11.67 8.26 -26.15
N GLN A 53 -10.41 8.44 -25.72
CA GLN A 53 -9.36 8.92 -26.63
C GLN A 53 -9.10 7.91 -27.76
N VAL A 54 -9.15 6.60 -27.45
CA VAL A 54 -9.01 5.53 -28.47
C VAL A 54 -10.15 5.57 -29.49
N VAL A 55 -11.39 5.70 -29.02
CA VAL A 55 -12.57 5.82 -29.89
C VAL A 55 -12.49 7.11 -30.75
N LYS A 56 -12.08 8.24 -30.16
CA LYS A 56 -11.85 9.50 -30.91
C LYS A 56 -10.77 9.39 -31.99
N ALA A 57 -9.78 8.50 -31.78
CA ALA A 57 -8.77 8.20 -32.78
C ALA A 57 -9.27 7.23 -33.89
N GLY A 58 -10.55 6.89 -33.90
CA GLY A 58 -11.19 6.03 -34.89
C GLY A 58 -10.83 4.55 -34.75
N ARG A 59 -10.51 4.11 -33.53
CA ARG A 59 -10.18 2.72 -33.24
C ARG A 59 -11.29 2.04 -32.41
N SER A 60 -11.47 0.75 -32.66
CA SER A 60 -12.38 -0.15 -31.94
C SER A 60 -11.60 -1.26 -31.21
N ALA A 61 -12.26 -2.01 -30.36
CA ALA A 61 -11.64 -3.15 -29.65
C ALA A 61 -11.07 -4.21 -30.60
N ARG A 62 -11.63 -4.37 -31.80
CA ARG A 62 -11.14 -5.28 -32.84
C ARG A 62 -9.73 -4.91 -33.31
N ASP A 63 -9.40 -3.62 -33.37
CA ASP A 63 -8.07 -3.12 -33.75
C ASP A 63 -6.98 -3.52 -32.75
N PHE A 64 -7.39 -3.88 -31.53
CA PHE A 64 -6.53 -4.34 -30.44
C PHE A 64 -6.60 -5.84 -30.19
N GLU A 65 -7.38 -6.58 -31.00
CA GLU A 65 -7.61 -8.03 -30.83
C GLU A 65 -8.24 -8.36 -29.45
N ILE A 66 -9.15 -7.51 -28.99
CA ILE A 66 -9.82 -7.63 -27.70
C ILE A 66 -11.29 -7.97 -27.95
N ASN A 67 -11.80 -8.97 -27.22
CA ASN A 67 -13.21 -9.33 -27.23
C ASN A 67 -13.98 -8.46 -26.21
N ALA A 68 -14.17 -7.19 -26.54
CA ALA A 68 -14.91 -6.21 -25.74
C ALA A 68 -15.61 -5.22 -26.68
N ASP A 69 -16.46 -4.38 -26.10
CA ASP A 69 -17.07 -3.24 -26.77
C ASP A 69 -16.75 -1.98 -25.96
N PHE A 70 -15.97 -1.07 -26.55
CA PHE A 70 -15.56 0.16 -25.87
C PHE A 70 -16.74 1.06 -25.54
N GLU A 71 -17.77 1.10 -26.38
CA GLU A 71 -18.97 1.92 -26.11
C GLU A 71 -19.74 1.34 -24.93
N GLN A 72 -19.85 0.02 -24.84
CA GLN A 72 -20.48 -0.66 -23.69
C GLN A 72 -19.68 -0.42 -22.40
N LEU A 73 -18.34 -0.51 -22.44
CA LEU A 73 -17.49 -0.26 -21.26
C LEU A 73 -17.58 1.19 -20.80
N ILE A 74 -17.52 2.16 -21.73
CA ILE A 74 -17.65 3.60 -21.42
C ILE A 74 -19.05 3.89 -20.88
N GLY A 75 -20.09 3.35 -21.49
CA GLY A 75 -21.47 3.49 -21.02
C GLY A 75 -21.73 2.86 -19.66
N GLY A 76 -21.09 1.73 -19.37
CA GLY A 76 -21.11 1.08 -18.06
C GLY A 76 -20.50 1.95 -16.98
N GLY A 77 -19.29 2.44 -17.23
CA GLY A 77 -18.59 3.34 -16.31
C GLY A 77 -19.35 4.66 -16.09
N ALA A 78 -19.96 5.21 -17.14
CA ALA A 78 -20.76 6.44 -17.02
C ALA A 78 -22.00 6.24 -16.13
N ARG A 79 -22.74 5.14 -16.31
CA ARG A 79 -23.85 4.80 -15.42
C ARG A 79 -23.40 4.64 -13.97
N TRP A 80 -22.32 3.89 -13.77
CA TRP A 80 -21.76 3.71 -12.43
C TRP A 80 -21.37 5.04 -11.77
N LEU A 81 -20.73 5.97 -12.50
CA LEU A 81 -20.39 7.29 -11.99
C LEU A 81 -21.63 8.11 -11.62
N VAL A 82 -22.67 8.09 -12.45
CA VAL A 82 -23.95 8.81 -12.16
C VAL A 82 -24.61 8.24 -10.90
N GLU A 83 -24.65 6.92 -10.75
CA GLU A 83 -25.27 6.23 -9.60
C GLU A 83 -24.50 6.46 -8.27
N HIS A 84 -23.20 6.78 -8.35
CA HIS A 84 -22.34 6.95 -7.18
C HIS A 84 -21.88 8.40 -6.96
N GLN A 85 -22.61 9.38 -7.53
CA GLN A 85 -22.37 10.79 -7.19
C GLN A 85 -22.85 11.06 -5.76
N ASN A 86 -22.02 11.70 -4.94
CA ASN A 86 -22.40 12.10 -3.59
C ASN A 86 -23.46 13.22 -3.61
N GLN A 87 -24.21 13.34 -2.51
CA GLN A 87 -25.30 14.33 -2.39
C GLN A 87 -24.88 15.79 -2.56
N ASP A 88 -23.59 16.09 -2.33
CA ASP A 88 -23.00 17.42 -2.52
C ASP A 88 -22.63 17.73 -3.97
N GLY A 89 -22.89 16.81 -4.90
CA GLY A 89 -22.61 16.90 -6.32
C GLY A 89 -21.18 16.51 -6.72
N GLY A 90 -20.33 16.10 -5.77
CA GLY A 90 -18.98 15.63 -6.03
C GLY A 90 -18.85 14.12 -6.03
N TRP A 91 -17.61 13.63 -6.16
CA TRP A 91 -17.23 12.24 -5.97
C TRP A 91 -16.04 12.15 -5.02
N GLY A 92 -16.07 11.15 -4.14
CA GLY A 92 -14.92 10.64 -3.44
C GLY A 92 -14.14 9.64 -4.30
N ASP A 93 -12.97 9.20 -3.81
CA ASP A 93 -12.15 8.23 -4.54
C ASP A 93 -12.80 6.84 -4.53
N THR A 94 -13.50 6.50 -3.44
CA THR A 94 -14.30 5.29 -3.29
C THR A 94 -15.75 5.62 -3.00
N THR A 95 -16.64 4.62 -3.02
CA THR A 95 -18.06 4.74 -2.65
C THR A 95 -18.29 5.11 -1.17
N LYS A 96 -17.25 5.02 -0.32
CA LYS A 96 -17.27 5.39 1.10
C LYS A 96 -16.51 6.67 1.39
N SER A 97 -15.92 7.30 0.38
CA SER A 97 -15.09 8.50 0.55
C SER A 97 -15.89 9.78 0.41
N MET A 98 -15.51 10.81 1.16
CA MET A 98 -16.02 12.17 0.98
C MET A 98 -15.62 12.71 -0.38
N SER A 99 -16.47 13.58 -0.95
CA SER A 99 -16.18 14.25 -2.20
C SER A 99 -14.90 15.08 -2.12
N ASN A 100 -14.11 15.02 -3.18
CA ASN A 100 -12.92 15.84 -3.30
C ASN A 100 -12.78 16.46 -4.70
N ILE A 101 -12.08 17.59 -4.77
CA ILE A 101 -11.94 18.36 -6.01
C ILE A 101 -11.27 17.55 -7.12
N SER A 102 -10.32 16.68 -6.79
CA SER A 102 -9.53 15.91 -7.75
C SER A 102 -10.38 14.91 -8.51
N THR A 103 -11.04 14.02 -7.78
CA THR A 103 -11.91 12.99 -8.35
C THR A 103 -13.14 13.61 -9.02
N THR A 104 -13.71 14.66 -8.42
CA THR A 104 -14.85 15.37 -9.02
C THR A 104 -14.47 16.00 -10.36
N MET A 105 -13.29 16.62 -10.51
CA MET A 105 -12.86 17.16 -11.80
C MET A 105 -12.63 16.08 -12.86
N LEU A 106 -12.12 14.90 -12.48
CA LEU A 106 -11.94 13.77 -13.41
C LEU A 106 -13.28 13.22 -13.88
N CYS A 107 -14.23 13.01 -12.96
CA CYS A 107 -15.58 12.53 -13.27
C CYS A 107 -16.35 13.54 -14.12
N HIS A 108 -16.32 14.83 -13.75
CA HIS A 108 -16.94 15.90 -14.52
C HIS A 108 -16.39 15.95 -15.96
N ALA A 109 -15.07 15.84 -16.11
CA ALA A 109 -14.42 15.91 -17.42
C ALA A 109 -14.87 14.77 -18.35
N VAL A 110 -14.87 13.54 -17.86
CA VAL A 110 -15.25 12.38 -18.67
C VAL A 110 -16.75 12.35 -18.95
N LEU A 111 -17.60 12.67 -17.97
CA LEU A 111 -19.05 12.70 -18.16
C LEU A 111 -19.48 13.82 -19.12
N SER A 112 -18.81 14.98 -19.11
CA SER A 112 -19.05 16.05 -20.09
C SER A 112 -18.77 15.64 -21.54
N MET A 113 -17.80 14.72 -21.74
CA MET A 113 -17.53 14.17 -23.08
C MET A 113 -18.56 13.11 -23.47
N VAL A 114 -19.01 12.31 -22.51
CA VAL A 114 -19.98 11.24 -22.73
C VAL A 114 -21.37 11.80 -23.00
N SER A 115 -21.86 12.75 -22.20
CA SER A 115 -23.20 13.37 -22.36
C SER A 115 -23.42 14.01 -23.72
N GLY A 116 -22.34 14.46 -24.39
CA GLY A 116 -22.41 15.00 -25.76
C GLY A 116 -22.46 13.95 -26.87
N GLN A 117 -22.23 12.67 -26.59
CA GLN A 117 -22.09 11.60 -27.59
C GLN A 117 -22.98 10.37 -27.33
N TRP A 118 -23.25 10.05 -26.07
CA TRP A 118 -24.05 8.89 -25.67
C TRP A 118 -25.20 9.31 -24.75
N SER A 119 -26.37 8.68 -24.94
CA SER A 119 -27.52 8.89 -24.04
C SER A 119 -27.35 8.06 -22.76
N VAL A 120 -26.82 8.68 -21.72
CA VAL A 120 -26.74 8.10 -20.36
C VAL A 120 -27.70 8.89 -19.46
N ALA A 121 -28.71 8.20 -18.94
CA ALA A 121 -29.72 8.83 -18.08
C ALA A 121 -29.06 9.49 -16.85
N GLY A 122 -29.41 10.74 -16.55
CA GLY A 122 -28.89 11.50 -15.41
C GLY A 122 -27.49 12.10 -15.61
N ALA A 123 -26.80 11.84 -16.72
CA ALA A 123 -25.44 12.34 -16.93
C ALA A 123 -25.36 13.87 -17.01
N GLU A 124 -26.32 14.54 -17.64
CA GLU A 124 -26.37 16.00 -17.73
C GLU A 124 -26.57 16.67 -16.36
N ASP A 125 -27.45 16.09 -15.53
CA ASP A 125 -27.68 16.56 -14.16
C ASP A 125 -26.41 16.35 -13.30
N ALA A 126 -25.79 15.18 -13.41
CA ALA A 126 -24.54 14.87 -12.70
C ALA A 126 -23.40 15.83 -13.10
N VAL A 127 -23.26 16.15 -14.39
CA VAL A 127 -22.28 17.14 -14.88
C VAL A 127 -22.59 18.53 -14.31
N SER A 128 -23.86 18.94 -14.27
CA SER A 128 -24.28 20.24 -13.73
C SER A 128 -23.99 20.34 -12.22
N CYS A 129 -24.32 19.30 -11.43
CA CYS A 129 -24.02 19.23 -10.00
C CYS A 129 -22.51 19.27 -9.74
N ALA A 130 -21.72 18.51 -10.51
CA ALA A 130 -20.27 18.50 -10.40
C ALA A 130 -19.66 19.86 -10.74
N LYS A 131 -20.16 20.53 -11.77
CA LYS A 131 -19.70 21.87 -12.11
C LYS A 131 -19.93 22.85 -10.95
N ASN A 132 -21.10 22.82 -10.34
CA ASN A 132 -21.41 23.66 -9.18
C ASN A 132 -20.47 23.38 -7.99
N TYR A 133 -20.17 22.09 -7.72
CA TYR A 133 -19.21 21.69 -6.70
C TYR A 133 -17.80 22.23 -7.00
N ILE A 134 -17.32 22.08 -8.24
CA ILE A 134 -16.01 22.55 -8.70
C ILE A 134 -15.90 24.08 -8.61
N ASP A 135 -16.91 24.80 -9.09
CA ASP A 135 -16.95 26.28 -9.08
C ASP A 135 -16.91 26.83 -7.65
N LYS A 136 -17.65 26.19 -6.73
CA LYS A 136 -17.67 26.54 -5.30
C LYS A 136 -16.30 26.39 -4.64
N LEU A 137 -15.50 25.40 -5.02
CA LEU A 137 -14.17 25.16 -4.46
C LEU A 137 -13.06 25.96 -5.14
N GLY A 138 -13.29 26.47 -6.36
CA GLY A 138 -12.34 27.28 -7.12
C GLY A 138 -11.53 26.51 -8.18
N GLY A 139 -12.03 25.38 -8.68
CA GLY A 139 -11.54 24.67 -9.87
C GLY A 139 -10.05 24.33 -9.83
N VAL A 140 -9.30 24.75 -10.86
CA VAL A 140 -7.85 24.46 -10.99
C VAL A 140 -7.05 24.92 -9.78
N GLU A 141 -7.36 26.09 -9.22
CA GLU A 141 -6.66 26.59 -8.03
C GLU A 141 -6.94 25.75 -6.79
N ALA A 142 -8.10 25.14 -6.68
CA ALA A 142 -8.40 24.19 -5.59
C ALA A 142 -7.55 22.93 -5.70
N VAL A 143 -7.32 22.39 -6.91
CA VAL A 143 -6.40 21.28 -7.13
C VAL A 143 -4.97 21.67 -6.76
N ARG A 144 -4.52 22.86 -7.16
CA ARG A 144 -3.19 23.35 -6.80
C ARG A 144 -3.01 23.52 -5.29
N ARG A 145 -4.02 24.05 -4.58
CA ARG A 145 -3.98 24.14 -3.11
C ARG A 145 -3.94 22.77 -2.44
N ARG A 146 -4.72 21.80 -2.96
CA ARG A 146 -4.78 20.43 -2.39
C ARG A 146 -3.42 19.74 -2.40
N TYR A 147 -2.65 19.87 -3.49
CA TYR A 147 -1.35 19.21 -3.65
C TYR A 147 -0.14 20.11 -3.39
N GLY A 148 -0.33 21.41 -3.25
CA GLY A 148 0.73 22.37 -2.98
C GLY A 148 1.86 22.31 -4.04
N LYS A 149 3.07 22.02 -3.61
CA LYS A 149 4.24 21.93 -4.50
C LYS A 149 4.35 20.57 -5.21
N ASP A 150 3.59 19.57 -4.78
CA ASP A 150 3.61 18.24 -5.38
C ASP A 150 2.87 18.24 -6.72
N LYS A 151 3.61 17.92 -7.77
CA LYS A 151 3.09 17.82 -9.14
C LYS A 151 2.74 16.40 -9.55
N THR A 152 3.02 15.42 -8.71
CA THR A 152 2.84 14.00 -9.02
C THR A 152 1.38 13.67 -9.33
N PHE A 153 0.44 14.30 -8.62
CA PHE A 153 -1.00 14.06 -8.79
C PHE A 153 -1.71 15.21 -9.48
N SER A 154 -1.35 16.47 -9.21
CA SER A 154 -2.01 17.62 -9.82
C SER A 154 -1.86 17.67 -11.35
N VAL A 155 -0.70 17.33 -11.88
CA VAL A 155 -0.44 17.38 -13.32
C VAL A 155 -1.22 16.32 -14.11
N PRO A 156 -1.31 15.04 -13.69
CA PRO A 156 -2.19 14.06 -14.33
C PRO A 156 -3.66 14.50 -14.37
N ILE A 157 -4.19 15.01 -13.25
CA ILE A 157 -5.59 15.48 -13.15
C ILE A 157 -5.85 16.61 -14.17
N LEU A 158 -5.00 17.63 -14.19
CA LEU A 158 -5.15 18.75 -15.12
C LEU A 158 -4.94 18.31 -16.58
N THR A 159 -4.09 17.32 -16.84
CA THR A 159 -3.93 16.73 -18.18
C THR A 159 -5.22 16.07 -18.66
N HIS A 160 -5.86 15.28 -17.80
CA HIS A 160 -7.14 14.65 -18.08
C HIS A 160 -8.22 15.70 -18.42
N CYS A 161 -8.33 16.76 -17.62
CA CYS A 161 -9.26 17.87 -17.86
C CYS A 161 -8.93 18.65 -19.15
N ALA A 162 -7.64 18.79 -19.49
CA ALA A 162 -7.21 19.44 -20.73
C ALA A 162 -7.56 18.60 -21.98
N LEU A 163 -7.48 17.27 -21.88
CA LEU A 163 -7.93 16.35 -22.94
C LEU A 163 -9.45 16.41 -23.19
N ALA A 164 -10.22 16.74 -22.15
CA ALA A 164 -11.66 17.01 -22.27
C ALA A 164 -11.97 18.42 -22.78
N GLY A 165 -10.98 19.30 -22.93
CA GLY A 165 -11.17 20.68 -23.33
C GLY A 165 -11.68 21.64 -22.25
N LEU A 166 -11.67 21.19 -20.97
CA LEU A 166 -12.17 21.99 -19.84
C LEU A 166 -11.07 22.82 -19.15
N VAL A 167 -9.82 22.53 -19.41
CA VAL A 167 -8.66 23.24 -18.86
C VAL A 167 -7.70 23.58 -20.00
N ASP A 168 -7.18 24.83 -20.02
CA ASP A 168 -6.17 25.22 -21.00
C ASP A 168 -4.86 24.44 -20.73
N TRP A 169 -4.20 23.99 -21.80
CA TRP A 169 -2.91 23.31 -21.70
C TRP A 169 -1.80 24.16 -21.04
N ARG A 170 -1.96 25.48 -20.97
CA ARG A 170 -1.05 26.36 -20.25
C ARG A 170 -1.09 26.15 -18.73
N GLU A 171 -2.24 25.72 -18.21
CA GLU A 171 -2.44 25.40 -16.78
C GLU A 171 -1.74 24.09 -16.37
N VAL A 172 -1.47 23.19 -17.33
CA VAL A 172 -0.77 21.94 -17.10
C VAL A 172 0.72 22.21 -17.00
N SER A 173 1.33 21.88 -15.85
CA SER A 173 2.78 22.04 -15.65
C SER A 173 3.57 21.09 -16.55
N SER A 174 4.68 21.59 -17.10
CA SER A 174 5.59 20.76 -17.90
C SER A 174 6.35 19.78 -17.01
N LEU A 175 6.40 18.51 -17.42
CA LEU A 175 7.22 17.47 -16.79
C LEU A 175 8.50 17.24 -17.62
N PRO A 176 9.67 17.05 -16.98
CA PRO A 176 10.95 16.92 -17.67
C PRO A 176 11.17 15.47 -18.14
N PHE A 177 10.37 14.97 -19.09
CA PHE A 177 10.46 13.60 -19.60
C PHE A 177 11.79 13.28 -20.29
N GLU A 178 12.54 14.30 -20.72
CA GLU A 178 13.89 14.19 -21.25
C GLU A 178 14.87 13.55 -20.24
N LEU A 179 14.62 13.70 -18.94
CA LEU A 179 15.43 13.07 -17.88
C LEU A 179 15.29 11.54 -17.90
N ALA A 180 14.17 10.99 -18.35
CA ALA A 180 14.00 9.55 -18.51
C ALA A 180 15.01 8.89 -19.47
N CYS A 181 15.67 9.70 -20.30
CA CYS A 181 16.70 9.23 -21.22
C CYS A 181 18.08 9.01 -20.58
N LEU A 182 18.27 9.44 -19.33
CA LEU A 182 19.51 9.24 -18.60
C LEU A 182 19.60 7.78 -18.08
N PRO A 183 20.81 7.19 -18.08
CA PRO A 183 20.97 5.81 -17.63
C PRO A 183 20.77 5.68 -16.11
N ALA A 184 20.36 4.48 -15.65
CA ALA A 184 20.18 4.18 -14.23
C ALA A 184 21.44 4.48 -13.37
N ARG A 185 22.64 4.32 -13.95
CA ARG A 185 23.93 4.66 -13.30
C ARG A 185 24.03 6.14 -12.92
N PHE A 186 23.42 7.03 -13.70
CA PHE A 186 23.38 8.46 -13.36
C PHE A 186 22.57 8.68 -12.09
N TYR A 187 21.38 8.06 -12.00
CA TYR A 187 20.53 8.17 -10.81
C TYR A 187 21.19 7.55 -9.58
N ALA A 188 21.88 6.43 -9.74
CA ALA A 188 22.65 5.82 -8.66
C ALA A 188 23.78 6.75 -8.15
N ALA A 189 24.47 7.45 -9.05
CA ALA A 189 25.53 8.41 -8.69
C ALA A 189 25.00 9.62 -7.90
N VAL A 190 23.77 10.04 -8.16
CA VAL A 190 23.08 11.12 -7.41
C VAL A 190 22.22 10.58 -6.27
N LYS A 191 22.50 9.36 -5.79
CA LYS A 191 21.79 8.68 -4.67
C LYS A 191 20.31 8.38 -4.92
N LEU A 192 19.92 8.19 -6.17
CA LEU A 192 18.60 7.70 -6.59
C LEU A 192 18.76 6.35 -7.31
N PRO A 193 19.16 5.28 -6.60
CA PRO A 193 19.46 3.98 -7.21
C PRO A 193 18.23 3.31 -7.82
N VAL A 194 17.04 3.61 -7.33
CA VAL A 194 15.78 3.13 -7.84
C VAL A 194 15.11 4.24 -8.63
N VAL A 195 14.71 3.94 -9.88
CA VAL A 195 13.99 4.89 -10.73
C VAL A 195 12.58 5.07 -10.17
N SER A 196 12.12 6.33 -10.10
CA SER A 196 10.79 6.67 -9.61
C SER A 196 9.71 5.93 -10.40
N TYR A 197 8.78 5.30 -9.72
CA TYR A 197 7.61 4.65 -10.32
C TYR A 197 6.61 5.65 -10.95
N ALA A 198 6.76 6.94 -10.71
CA ALA A 198 6.06 7.97 -11.48
C ALA A 198 6.61 8.13 -12.91
N LEU A 199 7.68 7.41 -13.28
CA LEU A 199 8.34 7.51 -14.57
C LEU A 199 7.39 7.30 -15.77
N PRO A 200 6.45 6.33 -15.77
CA PRO A 200 5.52 6.16 -16.88
C PRO A 200 4.66 7.40 -17.13
N ALA A 201 4.07 7.96 -16.07
CA ALA A 201 3.28 9.19 -16.14
C ALA A 201 4.14 10.40 -16.55
N LEU A 202 5.35 10.52 -16.00
CA LEU A 202 6.28 11.59 -16.35
C LEU A 202 6.58 11.60 -17.85
N ILE A 203 6.84 10.43 -18.45
CA ILE A 203 7.12 10.31 -19.89
C ILE A 203 5.88 10.66 -20.71
N ALA A 204 4.77 9.98 -20.48
CA ALA A 204 3.58 10.10 -21.32
C ALA A 204 2.94 11.50 -21.22
N ILE A 205 2.74 11.99 -19.99
CA ILE A 205 2.15 13.32 -19.73
C ILE A 205 3.12 14.42 -20.17
N GLY A 206 4.41 14.27 -19.90
CA GLY A 206 5.41 15.22 -20.38
C GLY A 206 5.42 15.36 -21.90
N GLN A 207 5.27 14.25 -22.62
CA GLN A 207 5.22 14.22 -24.07
C GLN A 207 3.92 14.84 -24.64
N VAL A 208 2.75 14.51 -24.07
CA VAL A 208 1.48 15.07 -24.56
C VAL A 208 1.40 16.56 -24.26
N LYS A 209 1.85 17.01 -23.10
CA LYS A 209 1.98 18.44 -22.79
C LYS A 209 2.92 19.15 -23.77
N HIS A 210 4.06 18.54 -24.12
CA HIS A 210 4.98 19.10 -25.10
C HIS A 210 4.39 19.14 -26.51
N HIS A 211 3.51 18.20 -26.85
CA HIS A 211 2.80 18.18 -28.13
C HIS A 211 1.81 19.33 -28.27
N PHE A 212 0.92 19.54 -27.29
CA PHE A 212 -0.14 20.56 -27.35
C PHE A 212 0.33 21.96 -26.96
N ALA A 213 1.28 22.08 -26.06
CA ALA A 213 1.84 23.37 -25.62
C ALA A 213 3.37 23.25 -25.39
N PRO A 214 4.15 23.25 -26.48
CA PRO A 214 5.60 23.15 -26.40
C PRO A 214 6.22 24.34 -25.67
N SER A 215 7.43 24.17 -25.13
CA SER A 215 8.18 25.24 -24.48
C SER A 215 8.44 26.39 -25.47
N TRP A 216 8.30 27.62 -25.00
CA TRP A 216 8.71 28.79 -25.75
C TRP A 216 10.23 28.86 -25.98
N ASN A 217 11.05 28.25 -25.07
CA ASN A 217 12.49 28.19 -25.19
C ASN A 217 12.90 27.18 -26.29
N PRO A 218 13.56 27.63 -27.38
CA PRO A 218 13.91 26.77 -28.51
C PRO A 218 14.90 25.67 -28.16
N LEU A 219 15.81 25.90 -27.21
CA LEU A 219 16.78 24.89 -26.75
C LEU A 219 16.08 23.76 -26.00
N VAL A 220 15.16 24.09 -25.10
CA VAL A 220 14.35 23.09 -24.37
C VAL A 220 13.48 22.31 -25.36
N ARG A 221 12.87 23.00 -26.34
CA ARG A 221 12.05 22.35 -27.38
C ARG A 221 12.90 21.37 -28.20
N TRP A 222 14.09 21.76 -28.62
CA TRP A 222 15.01 20.93 -29.37
C TRP A 222 15.44 19.70 -28.57
N LEU A 223 15.82 19.86 -27.30
CA LEU A 223 16.20 18.77 -26.41
C LEU A 223 15.04 17.76 -26.23
N ARG A 224 13.82 18.26 -25.97
CA ARG A 224 12.63 17.43 -25.82
C ARG A 224 12.28 16.68 -27.10
N ASN A 225 12.33 17.33 -28.26
CA ASN A 225 12.11 16.65 -29.54
C ASN A 225 13.06 15.48 -29.75
N ARG A 226 14.33 15.61 -29.34
CA ARG A 226 15.31 14.51 -29.43
C ARG A 226 15.05 13.38 -28.40
N ALA A 227 14.45 13.72 -27.28
CA ALA A 227 14.16 12.77 -26.20
C ALA A 227 12.92 11.90 -26.47
N ILE A 228 12.01 12.30 -27.38
CA ILE A 228 10.73 11.63 -27.61
C ILE A 228 10.90 10.12 -27.85
N ASN A 229 11.62 9.73 -28.88
CA ASN A 229 11.75 8.31 -29.25
C ASN A 229 12.48 7.50 -28.17
N LYS A 230 13.52 8.07 -27.59
CA LYS A 230 14.31 7.38 -26.56
C LYS A 230 13.50 7.18 -25.28
N SER A 231 12.69 8.16 -24.86
CA SER A 231 11.83 8.01 -23.68
C SER A 231 10.65 7.05 -23.95
N LEU A 232 10.13 6.96 -25.20
CA LEU A 232 9.16 5.92 -25.57
C LEU A 232 9.76 4.52 -25.49
N GLN A 233 11.01 4.32 -25.94
CA GLN A 233 11.71 3.04 -25.77
C GLN A 233 11.90 2.66 -24.29
N VAL A 234 12.16 3.65 -23.43
CA VAL A 234 12.21 3.41 -21.99
C VAL A 234 10.86 2.97 -21.47
N LEU A 235 9.78 3.66 -21.88
CA LEU A 235 8.41 3.34 -21.45
C LEU A 235 7.98 1.93 -21.89
N GLU A 236 8.30 1.54 -23.13
CA GLU A 236 8.05 0.18 -23.64
C GLU A 236 8.78 -0.89 -22.83
N ARG A 237 10.05 -0.65 -22.48
CA ARG A 237 10.89 -1.58 -21.73
C ARG A 237 10.41 -1.80 -20.30
N ILE A 238 9.89 -0.74 -19.66
CA ILE A 238 9.44 -0.80 -18.26
C ILE A 238 7.98 -1.22 -18.10
N GLN A 239 7.22 -1.33 -19.19
CA GLN A 239 5.83 -1.79 -19.15
C GLN A 239 5.79 -3.29 -18.84
N PRO A 240 5.03 -3.70 -17.82
CA PRO A 240 4.82 -5.11 -17.52
C PRO A 240 4.18 -5.90 -18.68
N PRO A 241 4.35 -7.22 -18.73
CA PRO A 241 3.78 -8.05 -19.81
C PRO A 241 2.25 -7.95 -19.96
N ASN A 242 1.53 -7.81 -18.83
CA ASN A 242 0.07 -7.62 -18.81
C ASN A 242 -0.37 -6.21 -19.23
N GLY A 243 0.55 -5.27 -19.36
CA GLY A 243 0.30 -3.89 -19.78
C GLY A 243 0.00 -2.90 -18.67
N GLY A 244 -0.26 -3.38 -17.44
CA GLY A 244 -0.61 -2.57 -16.28
C GLY A 244 0.60 -1.97 -15.56
N PHE A 245 0.81 -0.67 -15.65
CA PHE A 245 1.86 -0.01 -14.86
C PHE A 245 1.47 -0.01 -13.39
N LEU A 246 2.27 -0.67 -12.55
CA LEU A 246 2.03 -0.86 -11.10
C LEU A 246 0.69 -1.53 -10.79
N GLU A 247 0.13 -2.30 -11.72
CA GLU A 247 -1.24 -2.86 -11.66
C GLU A 247 -2.34 -1.80 -11.47
N ALA A 248 -1.99 -0.52 -11.52
CA ALA A 248 -2.87 0.60 -11.24
C ALA A 248 -3.62 1.07 -12.49
N ALA A 249 -4.96 0.98 -12.45
CA ALA A 249 -5.83 1.45 -13.53
C ALA A 249 -5.63 2.96 -13.83
N PRO A 250 -5.52 3.87 -12.85
CA PRO A 250 -5.30 5.28 -13.14
C PRO A 250 -3.97 5.57 -13.84
N LEU A 251 -2.88 4.98 -13.37
CA LEU A 251 -1.55 5.22 -13.96
C LEU A 251 -1.50 4.74 -15.40
N THR A 252 -2.00 3.53 -15.65
CA THR A 252 -2.09 2.95 -16.99
C THR A 252 -2.99 3.78 -17.90
N SER A 253 -4.10 4.31 -17.36
CA SER A 253 -5.01 5.21 -18.07
C SER A 253 -4.34 6.52 -18.46
N PHE A 254 -3.61 7.18 -17.54
CA PHE A 254 -2.90 8.43 -17.83
C PHE A 254 -1.84 8.26 -18.92
N VAL A 255 -1.14 7.13 -18.90
CA VAL A 255 -0.17 6.79 -19.96
C VAL A 255 -0.89 6.59 -21.29
N THR A 256 -1.92 5.75 -21.31
CA THR A 256 -2.67 5.40 -22.51
C THR A 256 -3.33 6.62 -23.16
N MET A 257 -4.12 7.40 -22.39
CA MET A 257 -4.80 8.58 -22.92
C MET A 257 -3.82 9.63 -23.47
N SER A 258 -2.67 9.81 -22.81
CA SER A 258 -1.66 10.77 -23.22
C SER A 258 -0.99 10.38 -24.55
N LEU A 259 -0.64 9.11 -24.72
CA LEU A 259 -0.01 8.62 -25.95
C LEU A 259 -1.01 8.62 -27.11
N VAL A 260 -2.26 8.22 -26.88
CA VAL A 260 -3.32 8.25 -27.90
C VAL A 260 -3.58 9.68 -28.37
N ALA A 261 -3.76 10.62 -27.43
CA ALA A 261 -4.00 12.02 -27.77
C ALA A 261 -2.85 12.68 -28.54
N LYS A 262 -1.64 12.17 -28.40
CA LYS A 262 -0.47 12.57 -29.18
C LYS A 262 -0.43 11.95 -30.59
N GLY A 263 -1.34 11.04 -30.93
CA GLY A 263 -1.39 10.33 -32.22
C GLY A 263 -0.64 8.99 -32.25
N LEU A 264 -0.29 8.41 -31.11
CA LEU A 264 0.44 7.14 -30.98
C LEU A 264 -0.49 5.97 -30.66
N VAL A 265 -1.72 5.96 -31.19
CA VAL A 265 -2.74 4.94 -30.88
C VAL A 265 -2.30 3.51 -31.18
N ASP A 266 -1.48 3.30 -32.22
CA ASP A 266 -0.97 1.98 -32.61
C ASP A 266 0.31 1.56 -31.90
N HIS A 267 0.85 2.39 -31.00
CA HIS A 267 2.08 2.09 -30.25
C HIS A 267 1.85 0.90 -29.31
N VAL A 268 2.85 0.03 -29.16
CA VAL A 268 2.76 -1.21 -28.36
C VAL A 268 2.34 -0.94 -26.91
N VAL A 269 2.83 0.15 -26.30
CA VAL A 269 2.46 0.57 -24.94
C VAL A 269 0.95 0.87 -24.83
N VAL A 270 0.38 1.51 -25.84
CA VAL A 270 -1.07 1.78 -25.91
C VAL A 270 -1.85 0.48 -26.06
N ARG A 271 -1.43 -0.39 -26.98
CA ARG A 271 -2.10 -1.68 -27.22
C ARG A 271 -2.17 -2.53 -25.93
N ARG A 272 -1.07 -2.63 -25.21
CA ARG A 272 -1.02 -3.36 -23.93
C ARG A 272 -1.84 -2.65 -22.84
N GLY A 273 -1.75 -1.32 -22.74
CA GLY A 273 -2.52 -0.54 -21.76
C GLY A 273 -4.03 -0.65 -21.97
N VAL A 274 -4.52 -0.58 -23.23
CA VAL A 274 -5.93 -0.78 -23.58
C VAL A 274 -6.40 -2.17 -23.17
N ARG A 275 -5.60 -3.21 -23.45
CA ARG A 275 -5.92 -4.58 -23.04
C ARG A 275 -6.07 -4.70 -21.53
N PHE A 276 -5.09 -4.19 -20.78
CA PHE A 276 -5.15 -4.17 -19.32
C PHE A 276 -6.42 -3.47 -18.78
N LEU A 277 -6.78 -2.32 -19.34
CA LEU A 277 -7.99 -1.61 -18.93
C LEU A 277 -9.28 -2.38 -19.22
N CYS A 278 -9.34 -3.09 -20.35
CA CYS A 278 -10.49 -3.92 -20.68
C CYS A 278 -10.59 -5.18 -19.80
N GLU A 279 -9.45 -5.72 -19.36
CA GLU A 279 -9.39 -6.92 -18.50
C GLU A 279 -9.62 -6.58 -17.01
N SER A 280 -9.39 -5.33 -16.60
CA SER A 280 -9.53 -4.88 -15.20
C SER A 280 -10.89 -4.25 -14.87
N VAL A 281 -11.80 -4.13 -15.84
CA VAL A 281 -13.18 -3.67 -15.58
C VAL A 281 -13.94 -4.67 -14.72
N ARG A 282 -14.72 -4.18 -13.79
CA ARG A 282 -15.58 -4.99 -12.93
C ARG A 282 -16.95 -5.23 -13.55
N PRO A 283 -17.69 -6.25 -13.07
CA PRO A 283 -19.03 -6.57 -13.58
C PRO A 283 -20.03 -5.41 -13.47
N ASP A 284 -19.85 -4.51 -12.49
CA ASP A 284 -20.67 -3.31 -12.30
C ASP A 284 -20.33 -2.16 -13.25
N GLY A 285 -19.31 -2.33 -14.09
CA GLY A 285 -18.83 -1.31 -15.03
C GLY A 285 -17.78 -0.34 -14.48
N SER A 286 -17.37 -0.50 -13.22
CA SER A 286 -16.34 0.32 -12.59
C SER A 286 -14.93 -0.25 -12.76
N TRP A 287 -13.92 0.53 -12.37
CA TRP A 287 -12.53 0.10 -12.25
C TRP A 287 -12.02 0.24 -10.82
N PRO A 288 -11.25 -0.73 -10.32
CA PRO A 288 -10.56 -0.61 -9.03
C PRO A 288 -9.35 0.33 -9.15
N ILE A 289 -8.82 0.76 -8.00
CA ILE A 289 -7.59 1.58 -7.98
C ILE A 289 -6.37 0.77 -8.43
N ASP A 290 -6.31 -0.49 -8.05
CA ASP A 290 -5.28 -1.47 -8.37
C ASP A 290 -5.94 -2.83 -8.58
N THR A 291 -5.27 -3.77 -9.25
CA THR A 291 -5.85 -5.07 -9.58
C THR A 291 -6.07 -5.90 -8.32
N ASN A 292 -5.03 -6.15 -7.52
CA ASN A 292 -5.11 -6.84 -6.24
C ASN A 292 -3.93 -6.49 -5.31
N LEU A 293 -4.07 -6.87 -4.03
CA LEU A 293 -3.01 -6.84 -3.04
C LEU A 293 -2.73 -8.26 -2.50
N ALA A 294 -2.72 -9.28 -3.38
CA ALA A 294 -2.73 -10.68 -2.97
C ALA A 294 -1.53 -11.06 -2.07
N THR A 295 -0.32 -10.57 -2.37
CA THR A 295 0.85 -10.83 -1.52
C THR A 295 0.68 -10.16 -0.16
N TRP A 296 0.29 -8.89 -0.14
CA TRP A 296 0.08 -8.11 1.08
C TRP A 296 -0.99 -8.74 1.98
N VAL A 297 -2.20 -9.00 1.47
CA VAL A 297 -3.28 -9.58 2.30
C VAL A 297 -2.97 -11.00 2.74
N THR A 298 -2.24 -11.79 1.93
CA THR A 298 -1.78 -13.12 2.32
C THR A 298 -0.81 -13.06 3.49
N THR A 299 0.18 -12.16 3.44
CA THR A 299 1.13 -11.99 4.56
C THR A 299 0.44 -11.48 5.82
N LEU A 300 -0.50 -10.53 5.69
CA LEU A 300 -1.30 -10.04 6.80
C LEU A 300 -2.16 -11.16 7.43
N ALA A 301 -2.83 -12.00 6.62
CA ALA A 301 -3.65 -13.10 7.10
C ALA A 301 -2.82 -14.15 7.85
N ILE A 302 -1.68 -14.56 7.30
CA ILE A 302 -0.76 -15.49 7.97
C ILE A 302 -0.26 -14.89 9.28
N ASN A 303 0.16 -13.62 9.29
CA ASN A 303 0.66 -12.92 10.47
C ASN A 303 -0.42 -12.72 11.55
N ALA A 304 -1.70 -12.62 11.18
CA ALA A 304 -2.82 -12.58 12.10
C ALA A 304 -3.12 -13.95 12.71
N LEU A 305 -3.09 -15.01 11.90
CA LEU A 305 -3.36 -16.39 12.33
C LEU A 305 -2.19 -17.03 13.06
N LYS A 306 -0.95 -16.77 12.65
CA LYS A 306 0.28 -17.38 13.18
C LYS A 306 0.19 -18.92 13.25
N ASP A 307 0.30 -19.49 14.45
CA ASP A 307 0.27 -20.94 14.68
C ASP A 307 -1.11 -21.57 14.40
N ASP A 308 -2.16 -20.76 14.31
CA ASP A 308 -3.52 -21.21 13.98
C ASP A 308 -3.77 -21.38 12.46
N VAL A 309 -2.76 -21.13 11.61
CA VAL A 309 -2.83 -21.52 10.19
C VAL A 309 -2.92 -23.06 10.13
N PRO A 310 -3.97 -23.63 9.49
CA PRO A 310 -4.11 -25.08 9.37
C PRO A 310 -2.87 -25.75 8.76
N GLU A 311 -2.41 -26.86 9.38
CA GLU A 311 -1.22 -27.58 8.90
C GLU A 311 -1.32 -27.99 7.43
N SER A 312 -2.50 -28.36 6.98
CA SER A 312 -2.76 -28.74 5.59
C SER A 312 -2.54 -27.60 4.58
N LEU A 313 -2.67 -26.34 4.99
CA LEU A 313 -2.48 -25.17 4.13
C LEU A 313 -1.03 -24.65 4.12
N ARG A 314 -0.26 -24.92 5.17
CA ARG A 314 1.09 -24.33 5.34
C ARG A 314 2.04 -24.61 4.17
N PRO A 315 2.16 -25.84 3.63
CA PRO A 315 3.06 -26.11 2.51
C PRO A 315 2.72 -25.31 1.25
N ASP A 316 1.44 -25.19 0.92
CA ASP A 316 0.98 -24.48 -0.27
C ASP A 316 1.15 -22.96 -0.13
N LEU A 317 0.80 -22.40 1.04
CA LEU A 317 1.04 -20.99 1.37
C LEU A 317 2.54 -20.65 1.31
N MET A 318 3.39 -21.50 1.90
CA MET A 318 4.85 -21.32 1.89
C MET A 318 5.40 -21.35 0.46
N LYS A 319 4.98 -22.34 -0.33
CA LYS A 319 5.40 -22.49 -1.74
C LYS A 319 4.97 -21.26 -2.55
N TRP A 320 3.72 -20.82 -2.39
CA TRP A 320 3.19 -19.66 -3.09
C TRP A 320 3.97 -18.40 -2.72
N LEU A 321 4.14 -18.11 -1.43
CA LEU A 321 4.82 -16.90 -0.95
C LEU A 321 6.30 -16.87 -1.34
N LEU A 322 7.02 -18.00 -1.29
CA LEU A 322 8.40 -18.11 -1.78
C LEU A 322 8.50 -17.85 -3.28
N GLY A 323 7.44 -18.17 -4.03
CA GLY A 323 7.34 -17.91 -5.47
C GLY A 323 7.23 -16.44 -5.82
N GLN A 324 6.75 -15.59 -4.90
CA GLN A 324 6.57 -14.14 -5.12
C GLN A 324 7.85 -13.34 -4.88
N GLN A 325 8.91 -13.93 -4.30
CA GLN A 325 10.17 -13.22 -4.07
C GLN A 325 10.86 -12.87 -5.38
N TYR A 326 11.23 -11.62 -5.56
CA TYR A 326 12.05 -11.18 -6.69
C TYR A 326 13.46 -11.79 -6.60
N ARG A 327 13.83 -12.58 -7.60
CA ARG A 327 15.13 -13.27 -7.68
C ARG A 327 16.11 -12.62 -8.65
N ASP A 328 15.61 -11.71 -9.47
CA ASP A 328 16.36 -10.93 -10.46
C ASP A 328 16.22 -9.43 -10.18
N VAL A 329 17.09 -8.64 -10.81
CA VAL A 329 16.98 -7.18 -10.77
C VAL A 329 15.65 -6.75 -11.38
N HIS A 330 14.89 -5.95 -10.66
CA HIS A 330 13.58 -5.51 -11.11
C HIS A 330 13.69 -4.64 -12.38
N PRO A 331 12.99 -4.97 -13.47
CA PRO A 331 13.22 -4.35 -14.79
C PRO A 331 12.84 -2.88 -14.84
N PHE A 332 11.86 -2.46 -14.03
CA PHE A 332 11.39 -1.08 -13.99
C PHE A 332 12.18 -0.23 -12.99
N THR A 333 12.34 -0.70 -11.75
CA THR A 333 12.93 0.10 -10.67
C THR A 333 14.44 -0.09 -10.52
N ASN A 334 15.02 -1.14 -11.12
CA ASN A 334 16.39 -1.61 -10.89
C ASN A 334 16.64 -2.00 -9.42
N ALA A 335 15.61 -2.28 -8.64
CA ALA A 335 15.76 -2.82 -7.30
C ALA A 335 16.50 -4.15 -7.35
N ALA A 336 17.40 -4.38 -6.41
CA ALA A 336 18.13 -5.64 -6.28
C ALA A 336 17.17 -6.80 -5.96
N PRO A 337 17.53 -8.07 -6.24
CA PRO A 337 16.74 -9.21 -5.84
C PRO A 337 16.68 -9.35 -4.32
N GLY A 338 15.60 -9.99 -3.81
CA GLY A 338 15.41 -10.31 -2.39
C GLY A 338 14.11 -9.79 -1.78
N GLY A 339 13.48 -8.76 -2.34
CA GLY A 339 12.23 -8.20 -1.82
C GLY A 339 10.96 -8.87 -2.35
N TRP A 340 9.81 -8.50 -1.77
CA TRP A 340 8.45 -8.82 -2.22
C TRP A 340 7.69 -7.54 -2.52
N ALA A 341 6.69 -7.65 -3.41
CA ALA A 341 5.73 -6.60 -3.73
C ALA A 341 4.34 -6.94 -3.17
N TRP A 342 3.41 -5.98 -3.15
CA TRP A 342 2.04 -6.11 -2.66
C TRP A 342 1.18 -7.12 -3.42
N THR A 343 1.53 -7.40 -4.66
CA THR A 343 0.77 -8.23 -5.61
C THR A 343 1.62 -9.35 -6.18
N ASP A 344 0.98 -10.41 -6.60
CA ASP A 344 1.54 -11.54 -7.34
C ASP A 344 1.62 -11.27 -8.85
N LEU A 345 1.15 -10.11 -9.31
CA LEU A 345 1.10 -9.72 -10.72
C LEU A 345 2.37 -9.00 -11.18
N PRO A 346 2.64 -9.00 -12.50
CA PRO A 346 3.91 -8.51 -13.05
C PRO A 346 4.21 -7.02 -12.84
N GLY A 347 3.19 -6.21 -12.51
CA GLY A 347 3.33 -4.77 -12.28
C GLY A 347 3.78 -4.40 -10.88
N GLY A 348 3.85 -5.35 -9.96
CA GLY A 348 4.32 -5.14 -8.60
C GLY A 348 5.77 -4.67 -8.54
N VAL A 349 6.14 -3.95 -7.48
CA VAL A 349 7.49 -3.43 -7.22
C VAL A 349 7.89 -3.80 -5.79
N PRO A 350 9.06 -4.39 -5.57
CA PRO A 350 9.46 -4.77 -4.21
C PRO A 350 9.60 -3.54 -3.31
N ASP A 351 9.10 -3.66 -2.09
CA ASP A 351 9.06 -2.58 -1.12
C ASP A 351 9.36 -3.02 0.32
N ALA A 352 9.53 -2.06 1.21
CA ALA A 352 9.91 -2.28 2.60
C ALA A 352 8.72 -2.45 3.56
N ASP A 353 7.51 -2.64 3.06
CA ASP A 353 6.35 -3.02 3.86
C ASP A 353 5.95 -4.48 3.56
N ASP A 354 5.89 -4.87 2.29
CA ASP A 354 5.60 -6.23 1.87
C ASP A 354 6.74 -7.21 2.18
N THR A 355 7.99 -6.77 2.00
CA THR A 355 9.16 -7.61 2.28
C THR A 355 9.23 -8.08 3.75
N PRO A 356 9.14 -7.21 4.78
CA PRO A 356 9.09 -7.65 6.16
C PRO A 356 7.83 -8.46 6.48
N GLY A 357 6.68 -8.13 5.88
CA GLY A 357 5.45 -8.90 6.00
C GLY A 357 5.63 -10.36 5.55
N ALA A 358 6.29 -10.57 4.41
CA ALA A 358 6.60 -11.90 3.89
C ALA A 358 7.60 -12.66 4.76
N MET A 359 8.63 -11.98 5.29
CA MET A 359 9.60 -12.59 6.23
C MET A 359 8.92 -13.11 7.49
N LEU A 360 8.02 -12.33 8.08
CA LEU A 360 7.22 -12.72 9.25
C LEU A 360 6.29 -13.89 8.94
N ALA A 361 5.57 -13.83 7.81
CA ALA A 361 4.65 -14.87 7.38
C ALA A 361 5.37 -16.20 7.13
N LEU A 362 6.51 -16.17 6.44
CA LEU A 362 7.31 -17.37 6.20
C LEU A 362 7.82 -17.99 7.51
N TYR A 363 8.16 -17.18 8.50
CA TYR A 363 8.54 -17.67 9.83
C TYR A 363 7.38 -18.41 10.50
N HIS A 364 6.16 -17.86 10.48
CA HIS A 364 4.98 -18.49 11.09
C HIS A 364 4.50 -19.76 10.35
N LEU A 365 4.83 -19.90 9.07
CA LEU A 365 4.48 -21.11 8.30
C LEU A 365 5.39 -22.30 8.58
N VAL A 366 6.60 -22.08 9.12
CA VAL A 366 7.48 -23.19 9.53
C VAL A 366 6.92 -23.83 10.78
N GLN A 367 6.82 -25.17 10.81
CA GLN A 367 6.42 -25.91 12.00
C GLN A 367 7.52 -25.87 13.08
N TRP A 368 7.13 -25.45 14.27
CA TRP A 368 7.98 -25.43 15.43
C TRP A 368 7.51 -26.50 16.42
N ASP A 369 8.38 -27.46 16.74
CA ASP A 369 8.05 -28.51 17.72
C ASP A 369 8.04 -27.98 19.17
N VAL A 370 8.57 -26.75 19.38
CA VAL A 370 8.69 -26.10 20.69
C VAL A 370 8.49 -24.58 20.53
N PRO A 371 7.80 -23.93 21.46
CA PRO A 371 7.74 -22.45 21.50
C PRO A 371 9.13 -21.84 21.50
N TYR A 372 9.23 -20.59 21.00
CA TYR A 372 10.52 -19.87 20.97
C TYR A 372 11.11 -19.79 22.39
N PRO A 373 12.31 -20.37 22.64
CA PRO A 373 12.83 -20.55 24.00
C PRO A 373 13.23 -19.21 24.64
N GLU A 374 13.16 -19.16 25.98
CA GLU A 374 13.63 -17.99 26.74
C GLU A 374 15.13 -18.00 27.01
N ASP A 375 15.76 -19.19 27.13
CA ASP A 375 17.20 -19.33 27.38
C ASP A 375 18.04 -19.30 26.09
N GLU A 376 19.29 -18.82 26.21
CA GLU A 376 20.21 -18.58 25.09
C GLU A 376 20.61 -19.86 24.35
N GLU A 377 20.92 -20.96 25.08
CA GLU A 377 21.30 -22.23 24.47
C GLU A 377 20.15 -22.90 23.72
N ALA A 378 18.93 -22.79 24.26
CA ALA A 378 17.75 -23.32 23.61
C ALA A 378 17.40 -22.50 22.38
N ARG A 379 17.62 -21.17 22.39
CA ARG A 379 17.48 -20.30 21.23
C ARG A 379 18.47 -20.65 20.13
N GLU A 380 19.73 -20.87 20.44
CA GLU A 380 20.71 -21.30 19.43
C GLU A 380 20.34 -22.65 18.82
N ARG A 381 19.85 -23.61 19.64
CA ARG A 381 19.35 -24.92 19.14
C ARG A 381 18.14 -24.71 18.22
N HIS A 382 17.22 -23.82 18.58
CA HIS A 382 16.03 -23.46 17.82
C HIS A 382 16.42 -22.85 16.45
N CYS A 383 17.32 -21.88 16.43
CA CYS A 383 17.84 -21.29 15.18
C CYS A 383 18.56 -22.32 14.31
N ARG A 384 19.38 -23.20 14.88
CA ARG A 384 20.02 -24.30 14.14
C ARG A 384 19.00 -25.25 13.53
N LYS A 385 17.97 -25.62 14.27
CA LYS A 385 16.87 -26.47 13.80
C LYS A 385 16.09 -25.82 12.67
N PHE A 386 15.82 -24.53 12.77
CA PHE A 386 15.17 -23.74 11.69
C PHE A 386 15.98 -23.79 10.40
N HIS A 387 17.29 -23.54 10.47
CA HIS A 387 18.17 -23.60 9.30
C HIS A 387 18.22 -25.00 8.65
N GLN A 388 18.16 -26.06 9.47
CA GLN A 388 18.18 -27.43 8.99
C GLN A 388 16.84 -27.85 8.35
N ASN A 389 15.72 -27.44 8.94
CA ASN A 389 14.39 -27.90 8.54
C ASN A 389 13.79 -27.07 7.38
N SER A 390 14.23 -25.82 7.17
CA SER A 390 13.63 -24.93 6.19
C SER A 390 14.66 -24.11 5.39
N PRO A 391 15.64 -24.77 4.70
CA PRO A 391 16.67 -24.06 3.94
C PRO A 391 16.14 -23.02 2.94
N PRO A 392 15.03 -23.28 2.18
CA PRO A 392 14.48 -22.28 1.25
C PRO A 392 13.98 -21.02 1.94
N VAL A 393 13.33 -21.15 3.10
CA VAL A 393 12.85 -20.02 3.90
C VAL A 393 14.02 -19.22 4.46
N CYS A 394 15.06 -19.91 4.92
CA CYS A 394 16.29 -19.26 5.40
C CYS A 394 16.96 -18.42 4.30
N ALA A 395 17.16 -19.00 3.14
CA ALA A 395 17.78 -18.31 2.01
C ALA A 395 16.95 -17.10 1.54
N ALA A 396 15.62 -17.25 1.52
CA ALA A 396 14.72 -16.17 1.17
C ALA A 396 14.79 -15.01 2.17
N ASN A 397 14.75 -15.32 3.48
CA ASN A 397 14.84 -14.32 4.54
C ASN A 397 16.21 -13.65 4.61
N ASP A 398 17.31 -14.37 4.36
CA ASP A 398 18.66 -13.78 4.33
C ASP A 398 18.81 -12.80 3.15
N GLY A 399 18.25 -13.17 1.99
CA GLY A 399 18.18 -12.28 0.82
C GLY A 399 17.37 -11.02 1.08
N ALA A 400 16.21 -11.17 1.72
CA ALA A 400 15.32 -10.07 2.09
C ALA A 400 15.96 -9.14 3.13
N LEU A 401 16.58 -9.70 4.16
CA LEU A 401 17.27 -8.90 5.17
C LEU A 401 18.38 -8.07 4.56
N LYS A 402 19.20 -8.67 3.68
CA LYS A 402 20.23 -7.92 2.98
C LYS A 402 19.62 -6.78 2.15
N TRP A 403 18.54 -7.07 1.42
CA TRP A 403 17.82 -6.08 0.63
C TRP A 403 17.31 -4.92 1.50
N LEU A 404 16.71 -5.21 2.66
CA LEU A 404 16.22 -4.21 3.62
C LEU A 404 17.38 -3.38 4.21
N ILE A 405 18.49 -4.00 4.61
CA ILE A 405 19.66 -3.28 5.15
C ILE A 405 20.23 -2.31 4.09
N ASP A 406 20.34 -2.76 2.84
CA ASP A 406 20.83 -1.93 1.74
C ASP A 406 19.88 -0.76 1.42
N LEU A 407 18.60 -0.88 1.80
CA LEU A 407 17.56 0.14 1.60
C LEU A 407 17.52 1.19 2.72
N GLN A 408 18.01 0.90 3.93
CA GLN A 408 17.95 1.80 5.08
C GLN A 408 18.55 3.18 4.77
N ASN A 409 17.82 4.24 5.11
CA ASN A 409 18.28 5.61 4.96
C ASN A 409 19.32 6.00 6.03
N VAL A 410 20.04 7.11 5.77
CA VAL A 410 21.08 7.63 6.68
C VAL A 410 20.52 8.17 8.01
N ASP A 411 19.22 8.43 8.08
CA ASP A 411 18.52 8.84 9.32
C ASP A 411 18.17 7.66 10.23
N GLY A 412 18.44 6.44 9.78
CA GLY A 412 18.17 5.18 10.48
C GLY A 412 16.82 4.55 10.19
N GLY A 413 15.90 5.26 9.53
CA GLY A 413 14.60 4.74 9.14
C GLY A 413 14.60 4.04 7.78
N TRP A 414 13.46 3.42 7.43
CA TRP A 414 13.27 2.80 6.12
C TRP A 414 12.26 3.57 5.26
N PRO A 415 12.61 3.82 3.99
CA PRO A 415 11.69 4.30 2.97
C PRO A 415 10.88 3.13 2.39
N THR A 416 9.85 3.44 1.59
CA THR A 416 9.02 2.40 0.96
C THR A 416 9.75 1.67 -0.16
N PHE A 417 10.22 2.38 -1.17
CA PHE A 417 10.70 1.75 -2.41
C PHE A 417 12.19 1.98 -2.71
N CYS A 418 12.74 3.12 -2.32
CA CYS A 418 14.08 3.50 -2.77
C CYS A 418 14.81 4.37 -1.77
N ARG A 419 16.14 4.25 -1.78
CA ARG A 419 16.99 5.27 -1.18
C ARG A 419 17.05 6.49 -2.09
N GLY A 420 17.08 7.66 -1.49
CA GLY A 420 17.17 8.90 -2.23
C GLY A 420 17.62 10.04 -1.33
N TRP A 421 17.03 11.21 -1.53
CA TRP A 421 17.32 12.39 -0.72
C TRP A 421 16.48 12.49 0.56
N GLY A 422 15.55 11.56 0.78
CA GLY A 422 14.68 11.52 1.97
C GLY A 422 13.61 12.61 1.99
N THR A 423 13.23 13.12 0.83
CA THR A 423 12.29 14.25 0.70
C THR A 423 10.97 13.87 0.04
N LEU A 424 10.99 12.89 -0.85
CA LEU A 424 9.79 12.40 -1.54
C LEU A 424 9.11 11.32 -0.70
N PRO A 425 7.80 11.08 -0.88
CA PRO A 425 7.09 10.02 -0.15
C PRO A 425 7.71 8.62 -0.30
N PHE A 426 8.41 8.39 -1.40
CA PHE A 426 8.95 7.08 -1.77
C PHE A 426 10.36 6.81 -1.25
N ASP A 427 11.11 7.87 -0.95
CA ASP A 427 12.50 7.80 -0.51
C ASP A 427 12.70 8.27 0.94
N ARG A 428 11.67 8.88 1.55
CA ARG A 428 11.73 9.30 2.95
C ARG A 428 11.41 8.14 3.90
N SER A 429 12.07 8.14 5.04
CA SER A 429 11.80 7.19 6.11
C SER A 429 10.43 7.41 6.75
N SER A 430 9.80 6.32 7.18
CA SER A 430 8.51 6.34 7.84
C SER A 430 8.52 5.49 9.12
N PRO A 431 7.85 5.92 10.21
CA PRO A 431 7.79 5.19 11.46
C PRO A 431 7.14 3.80 11.34
N ASP A 432 6.01 3.69 10.63
CA ASP A 432 5.27 2.43 10.44
C ASP A 432 6.09 1.40 9.63
N ILE A 433 6.70 1.81 8.52
CA ILE A 433 7.57 0.95 7.71
C ILE A 433 8.82 0.55 8.50
N THR A 434 9.46 1.52 9.18
CA THR A 434 10.61 1.23 10.05
C THR A 434 10.26 0.20 11.13
N ALA A 435 9.10 0.35 11.77
CA ALA A 435 8.60 -0.59 12.76
C ALA A 435 8.38 -1.99 12.17
N HIS A 436 7.84 -2.09 10.95
CA HIS A 436 7.61 -3.37 10.30
C HIS A 436 8.93 -4.10 10.00
N VAL A 437 9.94 -3.38 9.51
CA VAL A 437 11.29 -3.93 9.30
C VAL A 437 11.93 -4.40 10.61
N LEU A 438 11.81 -3.62 11.69
CA LEU A 438 12.33 -4.00 13.01
C LEU A 438 11.70 -5.29 13.53
N ARG A 439 10.40 -5.50 13.31
CA ARG A 439 9.70 -6.75 13.64
C ARG A 439 10.28 -7.94 12.88
N ALA A 440 10.52 -7.78 11.57
CA ALA A 440 11.09 -8.83 10.75
C ALA A 440 12.54 -9.16 11.14
N ILE A 441 13.33 -8.16 11.58
CA ILE A 441 14.66 -8.40 12.14
C ILE A 441 14.54 -9.17 13.46
N ALA A 442 13.64 -8.76 14.35
CA ALA A 442 13.49 -9.36 15.68
C ALA A 442 13.18 -10.86 15.64
N ILE A 443 12.23 -11.27 14.79
CA ILE A 443 11.75 -12.65 14.75
C ILE A 443 12.84 -13.67 14.36
N ARG A 444 13.87 -13.20 13.65
CA ARG A 444 14.94 -14.07 13.17
C ARG A 444 16.26 -13.89 13.90
N TRP A 445 16.57 -12.68 14.32
CA TRP A 445 17.86 -12.30 14.90
C TRP A 445 17.64 -11.59 16.23
N TRP A 446 16.88 -12.24 17.11
CA TRP A 446 16.55 -11.72 18.44
C TRP A 446 17.78 -11.27 19.23
N ASP A 447 18.90 -11.99 19.08
CA ASP A 447 20.18 -11.66 19.75
C ASP A 447 20.74 -10.29 19.33
N CYS A 448 20.26 -9.72 18.21
CA CYS A 448 20.62 -8.37 17.79
C CYS A 448 20.19 -7.29 18.80
N PHE A 449 19.17 -7.55 19.61
CA PHE A 449 18.64 -6.57 20.55
C PHE A 449 19.25 -6.69 21.96
N TYR A 450 20.11 -7.68 22.17
CA TYR A 450 20.85 -7.88 23.42
C TYR A 450 22.36 -7.82 23.16
N PRO A 451 22.96 -6.60 23.06
CA PRO A 451 24.39 -6.43 22.81
C PRO A 451 25.27 -7.03 23.94
N GLU A 452 24.71 -7.32 25.09
CA GLU A 452 25.40 -7.99 26.20
C GLU A 452 25.71 -9.47 25.91
N SER A 453 24.98 -10.11 24.99
CA SER A 453 25.26 -11.47 24.50
C SER A 453 26.39 -11.53 23.47
N LEU A 454 26.86 -10.37 22.97
CA LEU A 454 28.04 -10.32 22.13
C LEU A 454 29.27 -10.63 22.97
N PRO A 455 30.02 -11.73 22.71
CA PRO A 455 31.15 -12.11 23.53
C PRO A 455 32.18 -10.98 23.55
N LEU A 456 32.24 -10.23 24.64
CA LEU A 456 33.24 -9.15 24.86
C LEU A 456 34.69 -9.70 24.76
N ASN A 457 34.87 -11.02 24.89
CA ASN A 457 36.14 -11.71 24.80
C ASN A 457 36.44 -12.33 23.41
N THR A 458 35.71 -11.96 22.35
CA THR A 458 35.98 -12.47 21.01
C THR A 458 37.36 -11.99 20.52
N PRO A 459 38.27 -12.89 20.05
CA PRO A 459 39.57 -12.51 19.53
C PRO A 459 39.47 -11.49 18.37
N PRO A 460 40.46 -10.58 18.19
CA PRO A 460 40.38 -9.48 17.22
C PRO A 460 40.12 -9.92 15.78
N HIS A 461 40.59 -11.10 15.37
CA HIS A 461 40.36 -11.66 14.04
C HIS A 461 38.93 -12.15 13.84
N HIS A 462 38.30 -12.71 14.86
CA HIS A 462 36.88 -13.07 14.86
C HIS A 462 36.00 -11.83 14.89
N ARG A 463 36.36 -10.76 15.63
CA ARG A 463 35.63 -9.49 15.62
C ARG A 463 35.58 -8.85 14.22
N ARG A 464 36.66 -9.01 13.41
CA ARG A 464 36.69 -8.48 12.04
C ARG A 464 35.81 -9.28 11.08
N ALA A 465 35.71 -10.59 11.24
CA ALA A 465 34.81 -11.46 10.50
C ALA A 465 33.35 -11.24 10.95
N PHE A 466 33.11 -11.10 12.26
CA PHE A 466 31.79 -10.83 12.83
C PHE A 466 31.24 -9.48 12.38
N LYS A 467 32.04 -8.40 12.35
CA LYS A 467 31.66 -7.08 11.81
C LYS A 467 31.23 -7.11 10.35
N LYS A 468 31.55 -8.16 9.60
CA LYS A 468 31.12 -8.38 8.21
C LYS A 468 29.92 -9.33 8.11
N SER A 469 29.46 -9.90 9.23
CA SER A 469 28.32 -10.82 9.23
C SER A 469 27.01 -10.06 8.99
N LEU A 470 26.05 -10.73 8.37
CA LEU A 470 24.71 -10.20 8.16
C LEU A 470 24.02 -9.86 9.49
N VAL A 471 24.27 -10.67 10.53
CA VAL A 471 23.75 -10.46 11.88
C VAL A 471 24.23 -9.15 12.48
N TYR A 472 25.53 -8.85 12.40
CA TYR A 472 26.07 -7.59 12.93
C TYR A 472 25.50 -6.37 12.22
N THR A 473 25.33 -6.44 10.90
CA THR A 473 24.73 -5.33 10.13
C THR A 473 23.26 -5.16 10.44
N ALA A 474 22.54 -6.25 10.68
CA ALA A 474 21.13 -6.22 11.13
C ALA A 474 20.99 -5.60 12.53
N CYS A 475 21.89 -5.93 13.47
CA CYS A 475 21.92 -5.32 14.81
C CYS A 475 22.13 -3.81 14.73
N ALA A 476 23.13 -3.37 13.95
CA ALA A 476 23.41 -1.96 13.76
C ALA A 476 22.22 -1.22 13.12
N ALA A 477 21.64 -1.81 12.08
CA ALA A 477 20.46 -1.26 11.41
C ALA A 477 19.24 -1.15 12.36
N ALA A 478 19.05 -2.14 13.24
CA ALA A 478 17.98 -2.11 14.23
C ALA A 478 18.18 -1.01 15.29
N ILE A 479 19.41 -0.80 15.76
CA ILE A 479 19.74 0.29 16.71
C ILE A 479 19.42 1.64 16.07
N ASP A 480 19.85 1.84 14.81
CA ASP A 480 19.59 3.07 14.08
C ASP A 480 18.08 3.28 13.85
N GLY A 481 17.34 2.18 13.55
CA GLY A 481 15.89 2.20 13.39
C GLY A 481 15.14 2.64 14.64
N PHE A 482 15.50 2.11 15.82
CA PHE A 482 14.92 2.60 17.08
C PHE A 482 15.31 4.05 17.38
N GLY A 483 16.54 4.46 17.03
CA GLY A 483 16.97 5.85 17.10
C GLY A 483 16.13 6.78 16.23
N PHE A 484 15.73 6.32 15.04
CA PHE A 484 14.79 7.03 14.17
C PHE A 484 13.38 7.11 14.79
N LEU A 485 12.84 6.01 15.31
CA LEU A 485 11.52 6.00 15.96
C LEU A 485 11.48 6.96 17.16
N ALA A 486 12.50 6.96 18.02
CA ALA A 486 12.58 7.88 19.15
C ALA A 486 12.59 9.36 18.71
N LYS A 487 13.33 9.71 17.64
CA LYS A 487 13.41 11.07 17.09
C LYS A 487 12.13 11.55 16.43
N THR A 488 11.35 10.63 15.85
CA THR A 488 10.13 10.96 15.09
C THR A 488 8.87 10.89 15.92
N GLN A 489 8.95 10.45 17.18
CA GLN A 489 7.83 10.48 18.11
C GLN A 489 7.38 11.92 18.36
N ARG A 490 6.08 12.17 18.20
CA ARG A 490 5.46 13.47 18.43
C ARG A 490 5.41 13.82 19.94
N ARG A 491 5.18 15.09 20.25
CA ARG A 491 5.11 15.56 21.65
C ARG A 491 3.99 14.89 22.44
N ASP A 492 2.88 14.55 21.77
CA ASP A 492 1.73 13.84 22.36
C ASP A 492 1.99 12.34 22.58
N GLY A 493 3.12 11.81 22.14
CA GLY A 493 3.49 10.40 22.22
C GLY A 493 3.16 9.59 20.97
N SER A 494 2.48 10.15 19.99
CA SER A 494 2.08 9.46 18.77
C SER A 494 3.18 9.37 17.72
N TRP A 495 2.97 8.49 16.72
CA TRP A 495 3.69 8.46 15.45
C TRP A 495 2.70 8.50 14.28
N LEU A 496 3.15 9.08 13.18
CA LEU A 496 2.37 9.13 11.95
C LEU A 496 2.86 8.06 10.96
N PRO A 497 1.94 7.36 10.29
CA PRO A 497 2.29 6.49 9.19
C PRO A 497 2.59 7.31 7.94
N LEU A 498 3.14 6.65 6.90
CA LEU A 498 3.33 7.27 5.60
C LEU A 498 2.12 7.08 4.68
N TRP A 499 1.63 5.84 4.61
CA TRP A 499 0.63 5.45 3.62
C TRP A 499 -0.79 5.66 4.11
N PHE A 500 -1.12 5.13 5.27
CA PHE A 500 -2.49 5.04 5.76
C PHE A 500 -2.89 6.28 6.55
N GLY A 501 -3.90 6.99 6.04
CA GLY A 501 -4.50 8.14 6.68
C GLY A 501 -5.93 7.88 7.13
N ASN A 502 -6.61 8.94 7.60
CA ASN A 502 -8.04 8.92 7.87
C ASN A 502 -8.65 10.21 7.34
N GLN A 503 -9.54 10.10 6.34
CA GLN A 503 -10.13 11.26 5.63
C GLN A 503 -10.99 12.17 6.50
N HIS A 504 -11.36 11.72 7.71
CA HIS A 504 -12.16 12.51 8.67
C HIS A 504 -11.28 13.22 9.71
N ALA A 505 -9.99 12.87 9.78
CA ALA A 505 -9.05 13.50 10.69
C ALA A 505 -8.46 14.79 10.10
N GLN A 506 -8.00 15.68 11.00
CA GLN A 506 -7.29 16.88 10.58
C GLN A 506 -6.03 16.48 9.78
N ASP A 507 -5.79 17.18 8.67
CA ASP A 507 -4.68 16.94 7.74
C ASP A 507 -4.64 15.53 7.14
N ASP A 508 -5.76 14.80 7.20
CA ASP A 508 -5.90 13.40 6.76
C ASP A 508 -5.00 12.41 7.55
N GLU A 509 -4.46 12.82 8.72
CA GLU A 509 -3.52 12.02 9.51
C GLU A 509 -4.18 10.82 10.21
N ASN A 510 -3.42 9.75 10.46
CA ASN A 510 -3.86 8.59 11.23
C ASN A 510 -2.85 8.19 12.32
N PRO A 511 -2.74 8.99 13.40
CA PRO A 511 -1.81 8.67 14.48
C PRO A 511 -2.18 7.38 15.23
N THR A 512 -3.43 6.94 15.21
CA THR A 512 -3.84 5.63 15.77
C THR A 512 -3.15 4.50 15.04
N TYR A 513 -3.20 4.48 13.71
CA TYR A 513 -2.52 3.47 12.89
C TYR A 513 -1.01 3.49 13.11
N GLY A 514 -0.38 4.66 12.94
CA GLY A 514 1.07 4.80 13.04
C GLY A 514 1.60 4.39 14.42
N THR A 515 0.94 4.84 15.50
CA THR A 515 1.35 4.50 16.87
C THR A 515 1.19 3.01 17.16
N SER A 516 0.08 2.39 16.74
CA SER A 516 -0.15 0.96 16.92
C SER A 516 0.92 0.12 16.22
N ARG A 517 1.26 0.45 14.97
CA ARG A 517 2.32 -0.26 14.21
C ARG A 517 3.68 -0.13 14.86
N VAL A 518 4.01 1.04 15.38
CA VAL A 518 5.28 1.26 16.10
C VAL A 518 5.31 0.48 17.41
N LEU A 519 4.23 0.48 18.19
CA LEU A 519 4.17 -0.28 19.44
C LEU A 519 4.25 -1.80 19.22
N MET A 520 3.74 -2.33 18.10
CA MET A 520 3.96 -3.72 17.72
C MET A 520 5.46 -4.04 17.60
N ALA A 521 6.28 -3.13 17.04
CA ALA A 521 7.72 -3.33 16.98
C ALA A 521 8.38 -3.27 18.36
N TYR A 522 7.97 -2.35 19.21
CA TYR A 522 8.46 -2.31 20.59
C TYR A 522 8.10 -3.59 21.36
N ARG A 523 6.88 -4.13 21.17
CA ARG A 523 6.45 -5.41 21.73
C ARG A 523 7.32 -6.57 21.24
N ASP A 524 7.38 -6.74 19.92
CA ASP A 524 8.05 -7.85 19.28
C ASP A 524 9.57 -7.83 19.55
N CYS A 525 10.14 -6.62 19.83
CA CYS A 525 11.52 -6.42 20.27
C CYS A 525 11.68 -6.31 21.80
N ARG A 526 10.68 -6.68 22.61
CA ARG A 526 10.67 -6.65 24.10
C ARG A 526 11.15 -5.31 24.69
N ARG A 527 10.71 -4.21 24.14
CA ARG A 527 11.10 -2.84 24.53
C ARG A 527 9.91 -2.02 25.07
N LEU A 528 8.85 -2.68 25.55
CA LEU A 528 7.65 -2.00 26.02
C LEU A 528 7.90 -1.10 27.26
N GLU A 529 8.95 -1.38 28.04
CA GLU A 529 9.32 -0.58 29.21
C GLU A 529 10.01 0.75 28.89
N THR A 530 10.30 1.02 27.60
CA THR A 530 10.93 2.28 27.20
C THR A 530 9.94 3.46 27.32
N ASN A 531 10.47 4.66 27.57
CA ASN A 531 9.66 5.86 27.67
C ASN A 531 8.84 6.12 26.39
N GLU A 532 9.41 5.83 25.21
CA GLU A 532 8.74 6.00 23.93
C GLU A 532 7.52 5.08 23.83
N ALA A 533 7.66 3.80 24.19
CA ALA A 533 6.56 2.85 24.17
C ALA A 533 5.46 3.23 25.16
N GLN A 534 5.83 3.62 26.39
CA GLN A 534 4.87 4.03 27.42
C GLN A 534 4.08 5.30 27.01
N ARG A 535 4.75 6.28 26.39
CA ARG A 535 4.09 7.47 25.86
C ARG A 535 3.14 7.15 24.70
N GLY A 536 3.54 6.22 23.81
CA GLY A 536 2.69 5.77 22.70
C GLY A 536 1.43 5.07 23.19
N ALA A 537 1.56 4.19 24.19
CA ALA A 537 0.43 3.51 24.81
C ALA A 537 -0.50 4.49 25.54
N SER A 538 0.07 5.45 26.27
CA SER A 538 -0.70 6.52 26.92
C SER A 538 -1.49 7.37 25.91
N PHE A 539 -0.89 7.68 24.76
CA PHE A 539 -1.57 8.38 23.67
C PHE A 539 -2.78 7.58 23.19
N LEU A 540 -2.61 6.30 22.82
CA LEU A 540 -3.72 5.46 22.34
C LEU A 540 -4.84 5.36 23.37
N ALA A 541 -4.50 5.14 24.63
CA ALA A 541 -5.48 5.06 25.72
C ALA A 541 -6.27 6.37 25.88
N SER A 542 -5.62 7.54 25.68
CA SER A 542 -6.23 8.85 25.84
C SER A 542 -7.23 9.23 24.75
N ILE A 543 -7.17 8.60 23.59
CA ILE A 543 -8.01 8.93 22.41
C ILE A 543 -9.12 7.91 22.14
N GLN A 544 -9.30 6.92 23.03
CA GLN A 544 -10.39 5.96 22.93
C GLN A 544 -11.75 6.67 22.98
N ASN A 545 -12.65 6.30 22.08
CA ASN A 545 -14.01 6.82 22.08
C ASN A 545 -14.85 6.24 23.24
N PRO A 546 -15.92 6.94 23.67
CA PRO A 546 -16.77 6.47 24.78
C PRO A 546 -17.44 5.12 24.56
N ASP A 547 -17.62 4.69 23.31
CA ASP A 547 -18.15 3.38 22.93
C ASP A 547 -17.14 2.23 23.01
N GLY A 548 -15.87 2.55 23.30
CA GLY A 548 -14.77 1.61 23.42
C GLY A 548 -13.92 1.45 22.15
N GLY A 549 -14.33 2.00 21.00
CA GLY A 549 -13.61 1.91 19.74
C GLY A 549 -12.58 3.03 19.55
N TRP A 550 -11.79 2.92 18.47
CA TRP A 550 -10.84 3.94 18.02
C TRP A 550 -11.09 4.32 16.55
N GLY A 551 -11.04 5.62 16.25
CA GLY A 551 -10.86 6.14 14.91
C GLY A 551 -9.42 6.52 14.65
N GLY A 552 -9.13 7.15 13.49
CA GLY A 552 -7.77 7.54 13.11
C GLY A 552 -7.10 8.55 14.03
N ALA A 553 -7.89 9.37 14.75
CA ALA A 553 -7.45 10.36 15.71
C ALA A 553 -8.52 10.59 16.78
N ALA A 554 -8.21 11.43 17.79
CA ALA A 554 -9.15 11.78 18.85
C ALA A 554 -10.48 12.34 18.31
N GLY A 555 -11.60 11.81 18.79
CA GLY A 555 -12.95 12.25 18.42
C GLY A 555 -13.42 11.84 17.02
N ILE A 556 -12.61 11.08 16.28
CA ILE A 556 -13.02 10.50 14.99
C ILE A 556 -13.81 9.21 15.25
N ALA A 557 -14.87 9.00 14.46
CA ALA A 557 -15.70 7.81 14.56
C ALA A 557 -14.85 6.52 14.44
N PRO A 558 -15.12 5.49 15.27
CA PRO A 558 -14.36 4.26 15.26
C PRO A 558 -14.49 3.48 13.94
N SER A 559 -13.39 2.87 13.53
CA SER A 559 -13.37 1.82 12.51
C SER A 559 -12.95 0.48 13.09
N VAL A 560 -13.19 -0.59 12.35
CA VAL A 560 -12.71 -1.93 12.75
C VAL A 560 -11.19 -1.97 12.73
N GLU A 561 -10.58 -1.37 11.71
CA GLU A 561 -9.15 -1.37 11.49
C GLU A 561 -8.38 -0.66 12.63
N GLU A 562 -8.74 0.60 12.92
CA GLU A 562 -8.07 1.36 13.98
C GLU A 562 -8.36 0.78 15.36
N THR A 563 -9.60 0.32 15.61
CA THR A 563 -9.97 -0.30 16.89
C THR A 563 -9.17 -1.58 17.13
N ALA A 564 -9.07 -2.46 16.11
CA ALA A 564 -8.33 -3.70 16.23
C ALA A 564 -6.84 -3.46 16.53
N LEU A 565 -6.20 -2.55 15.77
CA LEU A 565 -4.79 -2.24 15.93
C LEU A 565 -4.47 -1.62 17.31
N ALA A 566 -5.29 -0.68 17.77
CA ALA A 566 -5.10 -0.04 19.07
C ALA A 566 -5.36 -1.01 20.23
N ALA A 567 -6.45 -1.78 20.17
CA ALA A 567 -6.77 -2.78 21.19
C ALA A 567 -5.70 -3.86 21.29
N GLU A 568 -5.20 -4.39 20.15
CA GLU A 568 -4.17 -5.44 20.12
C GLU A 568 -2.92 -5.03 20.91
N VAL A 569 -2.39 -3.83 20.67
CA VAL A 569 -1.15 -3.43 21.32
C VAL A 569 -1.34 -3.00 22.77
N LEU A 570 -2.50 -2.44 23.12
CA LEU A 570 -2.78 -2.03 24.51
C LEU A 570 -2.99 -3.22 25.46
N LEU A 571 -3.33 -4.43 24.96
CA LEU A 571 -3.36 -5.65 25.76
C LEU A 571 -2.02 -5.97 26.43
N ASP A 572 -0.92 -5.51 25.87
CA ASP A 572 0.43 -5.74 26.39
C ASP A 572 0.83 -4.77 27.52
N PHE A 573 0.02 -3.73 27.79
CA PHE A 573 0.24 -2.75 28.85
C PHE A 573 -0.78 -2.96 29.97
N GLU A 574 -0.34 -3.46 31.11
CA GLU A 574 -1.23 -3.84 32.22
C GLU A 574 -2.18 -2.71 32.62
N GLN A 575 -1.67 -1.48 32.71
CA GLN A 575 -2.43 -0.29 33.10
C GLN A 575 -3.54 0.09 32.09
N TYR A 576 -3.48 -0.39 30.83
CA TYR A 576 -4.45 -0.08 29.77
C TYR A 576 -5.28 -1.28 29.30
N ARG A 577 -5.12 -2.45 29.95
CA ARG A 577 -5.88 -3.67 29.58
C ARG A 577 -7.38 -3.48 29.62
N SER A 578 -7.89 -2.67 30.56
CA SER A 578 -9.33 -2.40 30.65
C SER A 578 -9.85 -1.67 29.39
N GLN A 579 -9.11 -0.68 28.89
CA GLN A 579 -9.43 0.00 27.64
C GLN A 579 -9.31 -0.95 26.44
N ALA A 580 -8.25 -1.74 26.40
CA ALA A 580 -8.06 -2.74 25.35
C ALA A 580 -9.24 -3.73 25.27
N PHE A 581 -9.68 -4.28 26.43
CA PHE A 581 -10.86 -5.15 26.46
C PHE A 581 -12.15 -4.42 26.12
N GLY A 582 -12.26 -3.11 26.34
CA GLY A 582 -13.33 -2.27 25.82
C GLY A 582 -13.40 -2.32 24.29
N GLY A 583 -12.25 -2.18 23.61
CA GLY A 583 -12.13 -2.31 22.17
C GLY A 583 -12.39 -3.72 21.65
N ILE A 584 -11.93 -4.76 22.37
CA ILE A 584 -12.25 -6.14 22.05
C ILE A 584 -13.78 -6.38 22.13
N GLY A 585 -14.43 -5.86 23.16
CA GLY A 585 -15.91 -5.91 23.27
C GLY A 585 -16.61 -5.20 22.11
N TRP A 586 -16.08 -4.06 21.67
CA TRP A 586 -16.58 -3.33 20.51
C TRP A 586 -16.46 -4.17 19.22
N LEU A 587 -15.33 -4.84 18.99
CA LEU A 587 -15.11 -5.73 17.85
C LEU A 587 -16.03 -6.96 17.89
N ILE A 588 -16.24 -7.55 19.07
CA ILE A 588 -17.17 -8.68 19.29
C ILE A 588 -18.60 -8.28 18.91
N ASN A 589 -19.04 -7.10 19.31
CA ASN A 589 -20.36 -6.59 18.92
C ASN A 589 -20.49 -6.48 17.40
N ARG A 590 -19.47 -5.94 16.71
CA ARG A 590 -19.42 -5.84 15.24
C ARG A 590 -19.41 -7.20 14.54
N LEU A 591 -18.80 -8.21 15.16
CA LEU A 591 -18.84 -9.58 14.63
C LEU A 591 -20.26 -10.17 14.66
N TYR A 592 -21.02 -9.89 15.72
CA TYR A 592 -22.36 -10.48 15.89
C TYR A 592 -23.46 -9.68 15.19
N ASP A 593 -23.29 -8.38 14.99
CA ASP A 593 -24.21 -7.58 14.18
C ASP A 593 -23.93 -7.64 12.67
N GLY A 594 -22.83 -8.29 12.27
CA GLY A 594 -22.43 -8.49 10.87
C GLY A 594 -21.59 -7.37 10.26
N SER A 595 -21.28 -6.29 11.00
CA SER A 595 -20.55 -5.13 10.50
C SER A 595 -19.01 -5.24 10.66
N LEU A 596 -18.47 -6.35 11.21
CA LEU A 596 -17.03 -6.54 11.37
C LEU A 596 -16.26 -6.49 10.04
N THR A 597 -16.89 -6.88 8.94
CA THR A 597 -16.27 -6.93 7.61
C THR A 597 -16.48 -5.66 6.79
N GLU A 598 -17.01 -4.59 7.38
CA GLU A 598 -17.17 -3.31 6.71
C GLU A 598 -15.84 -2.54 6.71
N PRO A 599 -15.17 -2.39 5.53
CA PRO A 599 -13.88 -1.73 5.48
C PRO A 599 -14.01 -0.21 5.51
N SER A 600 -12.97 0.44 6.03
CA SER A 600 -12.81 1.88 6.05
C SER A 600 -11.79 2.36 5.02
N PRO A 601 -11.99 3.51 4.35
CA PRO A 601 -10.97 4.09 3.47
C PRO A 601 -9.75 4.53 4.27
N LEU A 602 -8.63 3.81 4.11
CA LEU A 602 -7.35 4.12 4.75
C LEU A 602 -6.39 4.86 3.83
N GLY A 603 -6.30 4.46 2.58
CA GLY A 603 -5.67 5.10 1.45
C GLY A 603 -4.24 5.61 1.59
N PHE A 604 -3.79 6.24 0.52
CA PHE A 604 -2.50 6.93 0.44
C PHE A 604 -2.68 8.40 0.83
N TYR A 605 -2.72 8.71 2.12
CA TYR A 605 -3.07 10.06 2.54
C TYR A 605 -2.07 11.13 2.07
N PHE A 606 -0.78 10.80 1.93
CA PHE A 606 0.21 11.71 1.35
C PHE A 606 -0.12 12.09 -0.11
N ALA A 607 -0.79 11.19 -0.84
CA ALA A 607 -1.29 11.39 -2.19
C ALA A 607 -2.71 11.95 -2.21
N LYS A 608 -3.35 12.03 -1.05
CA LYS A 608 -4.76 12.36 -0.87
C LYS A 608 -5.65 11.52 -1.78
N LEU A 609 -5.35 10.22 -1.84
CA LEU A 609 -5.98 9.17 -2.63
C LEU A 609 -6.44 8.07 -1.69
N TRP A 610 -7.74 7.79 -1.68
CA TRP A 610 -8.37 6.88 -0.75
C TRP A 610 -8.75 5.56 -1.42
N TYR A 611 -8.52 4.48 -0.69
CA TYR A 611 -9.01 3.15 -1.04
C TYR A 611 -9.31 2.37 0.23
N PHE A 612 -10.03 1.27 0.10
CA PHE A 612 -10.16 0.25 1.12
C PHE A 612 -9.96 -1.13 0.50
N GLU A 613 -9.56 -2.08 1.32
CA GLU A 613 -9.44 -3.47 0.98
C GLU A 613 -10.40 -4.30 1.84
N ARG A 614 -11.12 -5.20 1.23
CA ARG A 614 -12.23 -5.96 1.86
C ARG A 614 -11.80 -6.81 3.06
N LEU A 615 -10.57 -7.33 3.06
CA LEU A 615 -10.07 -8.21 4.12
C LEU A 615 -9.40 -7.46 5.28
N TYR A 616 -9.05 -6.17 5.14
CA TYR A 616 -8.37 -5.43 6.20
C TYR A 616 -9.08 -5.50 7.56
N PRO A 617 -10.40 -5.18 7.65
CA PRO A 617 -11.06 -5.21 8.95
C PRO A 617 -11.04 -6.62 9.56
N LEU A 618 -11.29 -7.65 8.77
CA LEU A 618 -11.31 -9.02 9.25
C LEU A 618 -9.92 -9.50 9.72
N VAL A 619 -8.88 -9.21 8.94
CA VAL A 619 -7.50 -9.60 9.29
C VAL A 619 -7.04 -8.92 10.58
N PHE A 620 -7.27 -7.62 10.73
CA PHE A 620 -6.87 -6.89 11.94
C PHE A 620 -7.70 -7.34 13.15
N ALA A 621 -9.00 -7.58 12.98
CA ALA A 621 -9.84 -8.10 14.07
C ALA A 621 -9.39 -9.50 14.51
N VAL A 622 -9.05 -10.40 13.59
CA VAL A 622 -8.51 -11.74 13.91
C VAL A 622 -7.23 -11.63 14.73
N SER A 623 -6.30 -10.72 14.35
CA SER A 623 -5.06 -10.50 15.11
C SER A 623 -5.33 -10.02 16.54
N ALA A 624 -6.23 -9.04 16.71
CA ALA A 624 -6.59 -8.49 18.01
C ALA A 624 -7.31 -9.51 18.91
N LEU A 625 -8.28 -10.25 18.33
CA LEU A 625 -9.01 -11.29 19.05
C LEU A 625 -8.08 -12.45 19.46
N ARG A 626 -7.19 -12.88 18.57
CA ARG A 626 -6.17 -13.90 18.91
C ARG A 626 -5.30 -13.44 20.08
N ARG A 627 -4.80 -12.19 20.03
CA ARG A 627 -3.98 -11.64 21.13
C ARG A 627 -4.76 -11.56 22.44
N SER A 628 -6.05 -11.21 22.37
CA SER A 628 -6.88 -11.16 23.58
C SER A 628 -7.09 -12.53 24.22
N VAL A 629 -7.21 -13.59 23.41
CA VAL A 629 -7.24 -14.98 23.91
C VAL A 629 -5.94 -15.34 24.65
N GLU A 630 -4.77 -14.97 24.09
CA GLU A 630 -3.47 -15.24 24.72
C GLU A 630 -3.33 -14.54 26.09
N VAL A 631 -3.82 -13.30 26.19
CA VAL A 631 -3.71 -12.48 27.41
C VAL A 631 -4.75 -12.88 28.48
N SER A 632 -5.92 -13.37 28.06
CA SER A 632 -6.97 -13.82 29.00
C SER A 632 -6.62 -15.12 29.76
N GLY A 633 -5.60 -15.87 29.28
CA GLY A 633 -5.20 -17.14 29.86
C GLY A 633 -6.17 -18.30 29.59
N PRO A 634 -5.79 -19.54 29.88
CA PRO A 634 -6.71 -20.66 29.87
C PRO A 634 -7.72 -20.47 31.00
N GLU A 635 -9.03 -20.68 30.74
CA GLU A 635 -10.02 -20.86 31.79
C GLU A 635 -9.54 -21.99 32.73
N GLU A 636 -9.46 -21.70 34.03
CA GLU A 636 -9.44 -22.80 35.01
C GLU A 636 -10.74 -23.58 34.81
N MET A 637 -10.62 -24.78 34.26
CA MET A 637 -11.77 -25.69 34.17
C MET A 637 -12.33 -25.85 35.57
N PRO A 638 -13.62 -25.59 35.81
CA PRO A 638 -14.20 -25.88 37.11
C PRO A 638 -14.01 -27.37 37.41
N SER A 639 -13.30 -27.62 38.52
CA SER A 639 -13.01 -28.95 39.06
C SER A 639 -14.25 -29.78 39.35
#